data_1c18779ebddb312b9e1bff4a26a54fc8
#
_entry.id   1c18779ebddb312b9e1bff4a26a54fc8
#
_cell.length_a   1.000
_cell.length_b   1.000
_cell.length_c   1.000
_cell.angle_alpha   90.00
_cell.angle_beta   90.00
_cell.angle_gamma   90.00
#
_symmetry.space_group_name_H-M   'P 1'
#
loop_
_entity.id
_entity.type
_entity.pdbx_description
1 polymer ?
#
loop_
_entity_poly.entity_id
_entity_poly.type
_entity_poly.pdbx_seq_one_letter_code
_entity_poly.pdbx_strand_id
1 'polypeptide(L)'
;MTSPIANLPDKATLVGLYRTMQTIRQCEEELARCHQRGLVHGACHTYVGQEAIATAVCTHLDRDDVVFSTHRGHGHALAKGLEPKQLIAELFGRETGCSGGRGGSMHLFSPEIGLMGTSGIVASCILQSTGGGYTAKLFDRDRVSVCFFGDGAVNNGAFHEGLNMAKIWNLPVIFVCENNQFATEVPFDESSAIPDVGRRAENYGMPGLELDGNDVLSIYEQAGEAIARARSGDGPTLIECKTYRTRAHAEGMGDFTYRTREDVEEWKQRCPIRLLGERVVDENLVDDTELELIDDEVKQLIAEARQFAEDSPWPEPETATLHVYANPDDSPNVGPEPPPGERELTMIEATHEALAVEMDRNPGIFVMGEGIGIRGGNFNTTAGLFDIHGPTRLVDTPICERGFVGLGCGAAMTGSRPVIDFMFGDFILDAVGELINQVAKMQYMSSGRLKMPILLRGCIGIGHSAATHHSGNYYPLYAHFPGFRVVVPSNAYDAKGLFRRALNTNDPVMFLEHREILNHKCAVPEDDYEIEFGRAKVVRQGNDVTVVAIARMVHHVLEVIDELAEEGISIELIDPRTVLPLDTETIINSVAKTGRLLIVDETFAPASIGAQIAAVAADDGFDDLDAPIKRIHGAFTPIPYSPTLEQAVVPQPETVAAAVRDLVAE
;
A
#
# COMPACT_ATOMS: atom_id res chain seq x y z
N MET A 1 41.54 8.66 0.04
CA MET A 1 42.38 8.08 -1.01
C MET A 1 41.48 7.12 -1.77
N THR A 2 41.07 7.48 -2.97
CA THR A 2 40.27 6.64 -3.86
C THR A 2 41.10 5.40 -4.22
N SER A 3 40.55 4.20 -4.01
CA SER A 3 41.15 2.96 -4.52
C SER A 3 41.30 3.08 -6.03
N PRO A 4 42.43 2.68 -6.62
CA PRO A 4 42.55 2.69 -8.07
C PRO A 4 41.54 1.71 -8.64
N ILE A 5 40.54 2.22 -9.41
CA ILE A 5 39.63 1.40 -10.19
C ILE A 5 40.49 0.64 -11.21
N ALA A 6 40.45 -0.68 -11.17
CA ALA A 6 41.33 -1.50 -11.99
C ALA A 6 41.06 -1.37 -13.50
N ASN A 7 39.80 -1.03 -13.89
CA ASN A 7 39.41 -0.76 -15.28
C ASN A 7 38.33 0.32 -15.30
N LEU A 8 38.62 1.45 -15.94
CA LEU A 8 37.58 2.46 -16.20
C LEU A 8 36.54 1.90 -17.18
N PRO A 9 35.24 2.29 -17.02
CA PRO A 9 34.23 2.03 -18.04
C PRO A 9 34.62 2.59 -19.40
N ASP A 10 34.00 2.13 -20.46
CA ASP A 10 34.21 2.65 -21.79
C ASP A 10 33.78 4.14 -21.92
N LYS A 11 34.25 4.82 -22.95
CA LYS A 11 33.95 6.23 -23.17
C LYS A 11 32.44 6.53 -23.23
N ALA A 12 31.65 5.65 -23.83
CA ALA A 12 30.21 5.85 -23.99
C ALA A 12 29.53 5.83 -22.62
N THR A 13 29.91 4.91 -21.75
CA THR A 13 29.44 4.83 -20.36
C THR A 13 29.83 6.06 -19.56
N LEU A 14 31.10 6.51 -19.65
CA LEU A 14 31.57 7.71 -18.94
C LEU A 14 30.81 8.97 -19.34
N VAL A 15 30.60 9.17 -20.64
CA VAL A 15 29.79 10.27 -21.18
C VAL A 15 28.34 10.17 -20.74
N GLY A 16 27.78 8.96 -20.70
CA GLY A 16 26.42 8.69 -20.20
C GLY A 16 26.26 9.06 -18.73
N LEU A 17 27.21 8.67 -17.87
CA LEU A 17 27.24 9.03 -16.45
C LEU A 17 27.30 10.55 -16.25
N TYR A 18 28.19 11.24 -16.97
CA TYR A 18 28.30 12.70 -16.90
C TYR A 18 27.01 13.38 -17.33
N ARG A 19 26.45 13.01 -18.48
CA ARG A 19 25.21 13.55 -19.02
C ARG A 19 24.03 13.37 -18.06
N THR A 20 23.90 12.20 -17.45
CA THR A 20 22.80 11.91 -16.50
C THR A 20 22.95 12.77 -15.25
N MET A 21 24.13 12.87 -14.66
CA MET A 21 24.37 13.75 -13.51
C MET A 21 24.09 15.22 -13.84
N GLN A 22 24.49 15.69 -15.02
CA GLN A 22 24.19 17.06 -15.48
C GLN A 22 22.67 17.26 -15.69
N THR A 23 21.97 16.27 -16.25
CA THR A 23 20.51 16.34 -16.42
C THR A 23 19.82 16.49 -15.08
N ILE A 24 20.21 15.70 -14.08
CA ILE A 24 19.67 15.78 -12.72
C ILE A 24 19.96 17.18 -12.14
N ARG A 25 21.22 17.62 -12.15
CA ARG A 25 21.63 18.91 -11.58
C ARG A 25 20.88 20.07 -12.20
N GLN A 26 20.87 20.19 -13.50
CA GLN A 26 20.26 21.31 -14.19
C GLN A 26 18.73 21.31 -14.07
N CYS A 27 18.10 20.13 -14.04
CA CYS A 27 16.68 19.99 -13.77
C CYS A 27 16.33 20.48 -12.36
N GLU A 28 17.07 20.03 -11.36
CA GLU A 28 16.85 20.41 -9.95
C GLU A 28 17.07 21.90 -9.69
N GLU A 29 18.08 22.48 -10.30
CA GLU A 29 18.34 23.93 -10.22
C GLU A 29 17.22 24.74 -10.91
N GLU A 30 16.69 24.26 -12.03
CA GLU A 30 15.54 24.90 -12.68
C GLU A 30 14.28 24.76 -11.82
N LEU A 31 14.02 23.59 -11.24
CA LEU A 31 12.90 23.37 -10.30
C LEU A 31 12.99 24.31 -9.09
N ALA A 32 14.19 24.51 -8.54
CA ALA A 32 14.41 25.45 -7.46
C ALA A 32 14.09 26.91 -7.86
N ARG A 33 14.50 27.33 -9.06
CA ARG A 33 14.13 28.64 -9.65
C ARG A 33 12.63 28.77 -9.85
N CYS A 34 11.99 27.71 -10.37
CA CYS A 34 10.54 27.66 -10.58
C CYS A 34 9.77 27.69 -9.26
N HIS A 35 10.27 27.05 -8.19
CA HIS A 35 9.69 27.10 -6.86
C HIS A 35 9.71 28.55 -6.30
N GLN A 36 10.84 29.25 -6.44
CA GLN A 36 10.94 30.67 -6.02
C GLN A 36 9.98 31.59 -6.79
N ARG A 37 9.63 31.23 -8.04
CA ARG A 37 8.66 31.96 -8.87
C ARG A 37 7.20 31.55 -8.61
N GLY A 38 6.95 30.57 -7.74
CA GLY A 38 5.61 30.06 -7.42
C GLY A 38 5.01 29.13 -8.49
N LEU A 39 5.81 28.60 -9.41
CA LEU A 39 5.37 27.67 -10.45
C LEU A 39 5.34 26.22 -9.94
N VAL A 40 6.20 25.88 -8.97
CA VAL A 40 6.18 24.60 -8.26
C VAL A 40 5.38 24.78 -6.98
N HIS A 41 4.41 23.92 -6.73
CA HIS A 41 3.49 24.00 -5.61
C HIS A 41 3.92 23.10 -4.45
N GLY A 42 3.71 23.56 -3.22
CA GLY A 42 4.05 22.79 -2.02
C GLY A 42 5.57 22.60 -1.81
N ALA A 43 5.95 21.54 -1.14
CA ALA A 43 7.35 21.23 -0.84
C ALA A 43 8.09 20.71 -2.08
N CYS A 44 9.30 21.21 -2.31
CA CYS A 44 10.19 20.75 -3.38
C CYS A 44 11.50 20.27 -2.75
N HIS A 45 11.78 18.97 -2.85
CA HIS A 45 12.95 18.34 -2.25
C HIS A 45 13.98 18.03 -3.33
N THR A 46 14.90 18.96 -3.58
CA THR A 46 15.91 18.80 -4.63
C THR A 46 17.00 17.79 -4.28
N TYR A 47 17.49 17.09 -5.30
CA TYR A 47 18.50 16.01 -5.19
C TYR A 47 19.95 16.53 -5.33
N VAL A 48 20.16 17.84 -5.35
CA VAL A 48 21.45 18.50 -5.60
C VAL A 48 22.52 18.07 -4.59
N GLY A 49 23.63 17.57 -5.10
CA GLY A 49 24.79 17.09 -4.33
C GLY A 49 24.90 15.55 -4.27
N GLN A 50 23.86 14.82 -4.67
CA GLN A 50 23.78 13.35 -4.56
C GLN A 50 23.70 12.65 -5.93
N GLU A 51 23.93 13.37 -7.03
CA GLU A 51 23.67 12.93 -8.42
C GLU A 51 24.40 11.64 -8.80
N ALA A 52 25.58 11.39 -8.21
CA ALA A 52 26.38 10.22 -8.51
C ALA A 52 25.67 8.91 -8.17
N ILE A 53 24.93 8.88 -7.05
CA ILE A 53 24.36 7.63 -6.52
C ILE A 53 23.27 7.10 -7.46
N ALA A 54 22.25 7.92 -7.73
CA ALA A 54 21.17 7.54 -8.66
C ALA A 54 21.70 7.17 -10.03
N THR A 55 22.63 7.98 -10.56
CA THR A 55 23.24 7.77 -11.88
C THR A 55 23.96 6.45 -11.97
N ALA A 56 24.88 6.19 -11.06
CA ALA A 56 25.72 4.97 -11.07
C ALA A 56 24.88 3.70 -10.92
N VAL A 57 23.93 3.67 -9.97
CA VAL A 57 23.09 2.51 -9.74
C VAL A 57 22.15 2.25 -10.91
N CYS A 58 21.43 3.29 -11.39
CA CYS A 58 20.42 3.11 -12.44
C CYS A 58 21.03 2.77 -13.81
N THR A 59 22.31 3.08 -14.05
CA THR A 59 23.00 2.68 -15.29
C THR A 59 23.09 1.17 -15.51
N HIS A 60 23.02 0.37 -14.41
CA HIS A 60 23.03 -1.10 -14.48
C HIS A 60 21.62 -1.73 -14.55
N LEU A 61 20.57 -0.91 -14.53
CA LEU A 61 19.20 -1.40 -14.49
C LEU A 61 18.59 -1.47 -15.89
N ASP A 62 17.98 -2.60 -16.17
CA ASP A 62 17.13 -2.77 -17.34
C ASP A 62 15.78 -2.06 -17.15
N ARG A 63 15.01 -1.93 -18.24
CA ARG A 63 13.68 -1.31 -18.19
C ARG A 63 12.73 -2.03 -17.25
N ASP A 64 12.84 -3.36 -17.16
CA ASP A 64 11.97 -4.22 -16.35
C ASP A 64 12.38 -4.27 -14.87
N ASP A 65 13.60 -3.84 -14.54
CA ASP A 65 14.01 -3.69 -13.15
C ASP A 65 13.21 -2.58 -12.48
N VAL A 66 12.86 -2.78 -11.22
CA VAL A 66 11.97 -1.87 -10.51
C VAL A 66 12.70 -1.02 -9.47
N VAL A 67 12.32 0.25 -9.40
CA VAL A 67 12.88 1.23 -8.47
C VAL A 67 11.79 1.79 -7.57
N PHE A 68 12.06 1.78 -6.27
CA PHE A 68 11.27 2.42 -5.22
C PHE A 68 12.12 3.48 -4.53
N SER A 69 11.54 4.64 -4.23
CA SER A 69 12.31 5.78 -3.77
C SER A 69 11.60 6.62 -2.70
N THR A 70 12.25 7.69 -2.30
CA THR A 70 11.85 8.61 -1.22
C THR A 70 11.19 9.89 -1.77
N HIS A 71 10.88 10.81 -0.85
CA HIS A 71 10.46 12.18 -1.14
C HIS A 71 11.47 12.99 -1.97
N ARG A 72 12.76 12.61 -1.98
CA ARG A 72 13.84 13.23 -2.77
C ARG A 72 14.13 12.41 -4.03
N GLY A 73 13.07 12.02 -4.74
CA GLY A 73 13.13 11.02 -5.79
C GLY A 73 13.35 11.54 -7.21
N HIS A 74 13.55 12.85 -7.41
CA HIS A 74 13.69 13.43 -8.76
C HIS A 74 14.90 12.84 -9.48
N GLY A 75 16.07 12.80 -8.80
CA GLY A 75 17.29 12.21 -9.36
C GLY A 75 17.12 10.74 -9.73
N HIS A 76 16.46 9.95 -8.89
CA HIS A 76 16.17 8.54 -9.17
C HIS A 76 15.24 8.37 -10.39
N ALA A 77 14.21 9.21 -10.48
CA ALA A 77 13.28 9.20 -11.60
C ALA A 77 13.98 9.51 -12.93
N LEU A 78 14.78 10.57 -12.96
CA LEU A 78 15.55 10.96 -14.13
C LEU A 78 16.59 9.90 -14.52
N ALA A 79 17.35 9.38 -13.55
CA ALA A 79 18.33 8.33 -13.79
C ALA A 79 17.70 7.01 -14.27
N LYS A 80 16.46 6.70 -13.84
CA LYS A 80 15.70 5.52 -14.32
C LYS A 80 15.08 5.74 -15.70
N GLY A 81 15.12 6.98 -16.23
CA GLY A 81 14.70 7.31 -17.58
C GLY A 81 13.39 8.09 -17.70
N LEU A 82 12.89 8.68 -16.61
CA LEU A 82 11.77 9.62 -16.69
C LEU A 82 12.20 10.87 -17.47
N GLU A 83 11.43 11.28 -18.46
CA GLU A 83 11.74 12.49 -19.23
C GLU A 83 11.60 13.76 -18.37
N PRO A 84 12.55 14.71 -18.43
CA PRO A 84 12.49 15.96 -17.66
C PRO A 84 11.18 16.74 -17.84
N LYS A 85 10.59 16.71 -19.05
CA LYS A 85 9.32 17.40 -19.31
C LYS A 85 8.15 16.83 -18.48
N GLN A 86 8.10 15.51 -18.25
CA GLN A 86 7.05 14.87 -17.46
C GLN A 86 7.25 15.15 -15.97
N LEU A 87 8.51 15.19 -15.50
CA LEU A 87 8.83 15.55 -14.12
C LEU A 87 8.44 17.00 -13.83
N ILE A 88 8.87 17.96 -14.67
CA ILE A 88 8.59 19.39 -14.45
C ILE A 88 7.08 19.65 -14.55
N ALA A 89 6.38 19.03 -15.52
CA ALA A 89 4.93 19.12 -15.64
C ALA A 89 4.21 18.61 -14.40
N GLU A 90 4.69 17.51 -13.78
CA GLU A 90 4.12 17.00 -12.53
C GLU A 90 4.26 18.00 -11.37
N LEU A 91 5.45 18.60 -11.21
CA LEU A 91 5.67 19.59 -10.15
C LEU A 91 4.92 20.90 -10.39
N PHE A 92 4.57 21.19 -11.63
CA PHE A 92 3.68 22.33 -11.99
C PHE A 92 2.19 21.96 -11.84
N GLY A 93 1.86 20.73 -11.44
CA GLY A 93 0.50 20.23 -11.27
C GLY A 93 -0.26 20.05 -12.59
N ARG A 94 0.43 19.77 -13.69
CA ARG A 94 -0.15 19.65 -15.03
C ARG A 94 -0.60 18.24 -15.35
N GLU A 95 -1.63 18.11 -16.19
CA GLU A 95 -2.17 16.83 -16.63
C GLU A 95 -1.13 15.94 -17.33
N THR A 96 -0.16 16.55 -18.03
CA THR A 96 0.91 15.85 -18.75
C THR A 96 2.05 15.37 -17.85
N GLY A 97 1.96 15.60 -16.54
CA GLY A 97 2.90 15.09 -15.56
C GLY A 97 2.88 13.57 -15.44
N CYS A 98 3.97 12.99 -14.90
CA CYS A 98 4.11 11.53 -14.75
C CYS A 98 3.06 10.90 -13.82
N SER A 99 2.39 11.67 -12.97
CA SER A 99 1.28 11.27 -12.11
C SER A 99 0.01 12.11 -12.39
N GLY A 100 -0.08 12.76 -13.55
CA GLY A 100 -1.25 13.55 -13.95
C GLY A 100 -1.56 14.74 -13.04
N GLY A 101 -0.53 15.33 -12.42
CA GLY A 101 -0.66 16.43 -11.47
C GLY A 101 -1.18 16.04 -10.07
N ARG A 102 -1.26 14.73 -9.75
CA ARG A 102 -1.76 14.23 -8.44
C ARG A 102 -0.66 13.94 -7.44
N GLY A 103 0.56 13.71 -7.91
CA GLY A 103 1.69 13.29 -7.08
C GLY A 103 2.54 14.44 -6.55
N GLY A 104 2.85 15.41 -7.39
CA GLY A 104 3.78 16.50 -7.09
C GLY A 104 5.20 16.00 -6.84
N SER A 105 6.02 16.79 -6.11
CA SER A 105 7.45 16.53 -5.89
C SER A 105 7.76 15.16 -5.27
N MET A 106 6.92 14.64 -4.39
CA MET A 106 7.23 13.47 -3.57
C MET A 106 6.61 12.16 -4.05
N HIS A 107 5.74 12.19 -5.07
CA HIS A 107 4.97 11.02 -5.48
C HIS A 107 4.99 10.88 -7.00
N LEU A 108 6.13 10.44 -7.52
CA LEU A 108 6.39 10.26 -8.94
C LEU A 108 6.22 8.78 -9.32
N PHE A 109 5.44 8.50 -10.37
CA PHE A 109 5.19 7.14 -10.85
C PHE A 109 5.37 7.05 -12.36
N SER A 110 6.13 6.06 -12.81
CA SER A 110 6.29 5.71 -14.23
C SER A 110 6.57 4.20 -14.35
N PRO A 111 5.53 3.36 -14.11
CA PRO A 111 5.69 1.90 -14.09
C PRO A 111 6.21 1.34 -15.41
N GLU A 112 5.95 2.01 -16.52
CA GLU A 112 6.39 1.64 -17.87
C GLU A 112 7.92 1.65 -18.05
N ILE A 113 8.64 2.35 -17.18
CA ILE A 113 10.11 2.33 -17.13
C ILE A 113 10.64 1.65 -15.86
N GLY A 114 9.76 1.04 -15.05
CA GLY A 114 10.12 0.42 -13.78
C GLY A 114 10.21 1.37 -12.58
N LEU A 115 9.86 2.66 -12.71
CA LEU A 115 9.75 3.56 -11.56
C LEU A 115 8.39 3.31 -10.87
N MET A 116 8.40 2.47 -9.83
CA MET A 116 7.18 2.04 -9.12
C MET A 116 6.62 3.12 -8.20
N GLY A 117 7.45 4.03 -7.73
CA GLY A 117 7.00 5.20 -6.99
C GLY A 117 8.04 5.81 -6.08
N THR A 118 7.86 7.10 -5.82
CA THR A 118 8.52 7.82 -4.74
C THR A 118 7.51 8.05 -3.61
N SER A 119 7.95 8.20 -2.38
CA SER A 119 7.04 8.32 -1.23
C SER A 119 7.52 9.34 -0.21
N GLY A 120 6.59 10.18 0.27
CA GLY A 120 6.80 11.06 1.41
C GLY A 120 6.82 10.32 2.76
N ILE A 121 6.40 9.05 2.81
CA ILE A 121 6.40 8.24 4.02
C ILE A 121 7.74 7.54 4.18
N VAL A 122 8.48 7.89 5.23
CA VAL A 122 9.83 7.39 5.48
C VAL A 122 9.84 5.88 5.67
N ALA A 123 10.75 5.20 4.96
CA ALA A 123 11.03 3.77 5.00
C ALA A 123 9.99 2.83 4.33
N SER A 124 8.80 3.30 3.92
CA SER A 124 7.83 2.44 3.22
C SER A 124 8.37 1.87 1.91
N CYS A 125 9.22 2.62 1.19
CA CYS A 125 9.89 2.16 -0.03
C CYS A 125 10.76 0.91 0.19
N ILE A 126 11.31 0.71 1.40
CA ILE A 126 12.10 -0.47 1.78
C ILE A 126 11.22 -1.73 1.74
N LEU A 127 10.04 -1.67 2.34
CA LEU A 127 9.08 -2.77 2.35
C LEU A 127 8.53 -3.04 0.95
N GLN A 128 8.17 -1.99 0.22
CA GLN A 128 7.66 -2.11 -1.15
C GLN A 128 8.70 -2.72 -2.09
N SER A 129 9.96 -2.32 -1.99
CA SER A 129 11.04 -2.93 -2.81
C SER A 129 11.24 -4.41 -2.50
N THR A 130 11.07 -4.79 -1.24
CA THR A 130 11.08 -6.20 -0.83
C THR A 130 9.95 -6.98 -1.53
N GLY A 131 8.75 -6.36 -1.65
CA GLY A 131 7.63 -6.89 -2.43
C GLY A 131 7.91 -7.00 -3.93
N GLY A 132 8.60 -6.02 -4.51
CA GLY A 132 9.07 -6.08 -5.90
C GLY A 132 10.02 -7.26 -6.14
N GLY A 133 10.96 -7.47 -5.23
CA GLY A 133 11.85 -8.63 -5.24
C GLY A 133 11.10 -9.96 -5.04
N TYR A 134 10.06 -9.95 -4.18
CA TYR A 134 9.22 -11.14 -3.99
C TYR A 134 8.47 -11.52 -5.26
N THR A 135 7.89 -10.56 -5.97
CA THR A 135 7.22 -10.79 -7.27
C THR A 135 8.19 -11.33 -8.31
N ALA A 136 9.42 -10.82 -8.36
CA ALA A 136 10.45 -11.36 -9.25
C ALA A 136 10.72 -12.83 -8.97
N LYS A 137 10.88 -13.21 -7.71
CA LYS A 137 11.06 -14.61 -7.26
C LYS A 137 9.82 -15.47 -7.53
N LEU A 138 8.62 -14.97 -7.26
CA LEU A 138 7.36 -15.72 -7.45
C LEU A 138 7.18 -16.17 -8.92
N PHE A 139 7.56 -15.30 -9.86
CA PHE A 139 7.42 -15.56 -11.29
C PHE A 139 8.70 -16.03 -11.98
N ASP A 140 9.76 -16.28 -11.22
CA ASP A 140 11.09 -16.65 -11.75
C ASP A 140 11.57 -15.68 -12.85
N ARG A 141 11.44 -14.36 -12.58
CA ARG A 141 11.83 -13.30 -13.52
C ARG A 141 13.26 -12.86 -13.27
N ASP A 142 13.99 -12.64 -14.35
CA ASP A 142 15.28 -11.96 -14.33
C ASP A 142 15.07 -10.45 -14.08
N ARG A 143 14.76 -10.10 -12.85
CA ARG A 143 14.42 -8.73 -12.42
C ARG A 143 15.03 -8.44 -11.06
N VAL A 144 15.60 -7.26 -10.92
CA VAL A 144 16.09 -6.74 -9.63
C VAL A 144 15.20 -5.61 -9.14
N SER A 145 14.99 -5.55 -7.84
CA SER A 145 14.29 -4.46 -7.17
C SER A 145 15.31 -3.58 -6.44
N VAL A 146 15.31 -2.28 -6.72
CA VAL A 146 16.21 -1.32 -6.08
C VAL A 146 15.41 -0.37 -5.20
N CYS A 147 15.88 -0.17 -3.97
CA CYS A 147 15.32 0.76 -3.01
C CYS A 147 16.33 1.84 -2.68
N PHE A 148 16.01 3.10 -2.98
CA PHE A 148 16.74 4.25 -2.45
C PHE A 148 16.07 4.78 -1.18
N PHE A 149 16.84 5.05 -0.12
CA PHE A 149 16.35 5.62 1.12
C PHE A 149 17.44 6.44 1.82
N GLY A 150 17.05 7.41 2.63
CA GLY A 150 17.99 8.24 3.38
C GLY A 150 18.38 7.63 4.73
N ASP A 151 19.44 8.17 5.35
CA ASP A 151 19.92 7.82 6.69
C ASP A 151 18.83 7.94 7.77
N GLY A 152 17.88 8.87 7.64
CA GLY A 152 16.74 8.99 8.56
C GLY A 152 15.82 7.76 8.58
N ALA A 153 15.86 6.90 7.57
CA ALA A 153 15.03 5.71 7.51
C ALA A 153 15.56 4.54 8.35
N VAL A 154 16.85 4.53 8.69
CA VAL A 154 17.53 3.34 9.28
C VAL A 154 17.13 3.05 10.73
N ASN A 155 16.46 3.97 11.40
CA ASN A 155 15.91 3.80 12.74
C ASN A 155 14.44 3.39 12.76
N ASN A 156 13.80 3.32 11.58
CA ASN A 156 12.42 2.92 11.43
C ASN A 156 12.30 1.38 11.44
N GLY A 157 11.27 0.82 12.08
CA GLY A 157 11.01 -0.63 12.10
C GLY A 157 10.99 -1.26 10.71
N ALA A 158 10.43 -0.56 9.73
CA ALA A 158 10.38 -1.02 8.34
C ALA A 158 11.77 -1.32 7.72
N PHE A 159 12.81 -0.61 8.12
CA PHE A 159 14.19 -0.92 7.71
C PHE A 159 14.59 -2.33 8.18
N HIS A 160 14.38 -2.61 9.47
CA HIS A 160 14.77 -3.89 10.07
C HIS A 160 13.93 -5.05 9.50
N GLU A 161 12.63 -4.86 9.38
CA GLU A 161 11.68 -5.84 8.87
C GLU A 161 11.94 -6.15 7.39
N GLY A 162 12.11 -5.11 6.56
CA GLY A 162 12.36 -5.27 5.12
C GLY A 162 13.67 -5.98 4.80
N LEU A 163 14.79 -5.59 5.46
CA LEU A 163 16.06 -6.24 5.24
C LEU A 163 16.04 -7.71 5.70
N ASN A 164 15.42 -7.98 6.85
CA ASN A 164 15.30 -9.34 7.37
C ASN A 164 14.49 -10.23 6.42
N MET A 165 13.31 -9.79 5.99
CA MET A 165 12.46 -10.54 5.05
C MET A 165 13.14 -10.75 3.70
N ALA A 166 13.80 -9.72 3.16
CA ALA A 166 14.54 -9.85 1.91
C ALA A 166 15.61 -10.95 1.99
N LYS A 167 16.30 -11.05 3.14
CA LYS A 167 17.36 -12.07 3.34
C LYS A 167 16.79 -13.45 3.63
N ILE A 168 15.75 -13.58 4.47
CA ILE A 168 15.11 -14.88 4.76
C ILE A 168 14.70 -15.57 3.47
N TRP A 169 14.12 -14.83 2.54
CA TRP A 169 13.65 -15.39 1.26
C TRP A 169 14.65 -15.21 0.12
N ASN A 170 15.85 -14.71 0.40
CA ASN A 170 16.94 -14.51 -0.55
C ASN A 170 16.48 -13.77 -1.83
N LEU A 171 15.83 -12.61 -1.62
CA LEU A 171 15.19 -11.84 -2.69
C LEU A 171 16.20 -11.00 -3.48
N PRO A 172 15.98 -10.77 -4.79
CA PRO A 172 16.83 -9.93 -5.62
C PRO A 172 16.58 -8.43 -5.35
N VAL A 173 17.02 -7.96 -4.18
CA VAL A 173 16.83 -6.57 -3.74
C VAL A 173 18.17 -5.89 -3.45
N ILE A 174 18.34 -4.67 -3.96
CA ILE A 174 19.46 -3.79 -3.62
C ILE A 174 18.92 -2.62 -2.78
N PHE A 175 19.43 -2.51 -1.56
CA PHE A 175 19.11 -1.44 -0.63
C PHE A 175 20.20 -0.39 -0.68
N VAL A 176 19.90 0.82 -1.16
CA VAL A 176 20.85 1.94 -1.31
C VAL A 176 20.50 3.02 -0.30
N CYS A 177 21.34 3.15 0.71
CA CYS A 177 21.23 4.21 1.72
C CYS A 177 22.02 5.44 1.26
N GLU A 178 21.31 6.53 1.00
CA GLU A 178 21.90 7.84 0.73
C GLU A 178 22.12 8.57 2.06
N ASN A 179 23.25 8.27 2.71
CA ASN A 179 23.60 8.90 3.98
C ASN A 179 24.09 10.33 3.72
N ASN A 180 23.15 11.25 3.66
CA ASN A 180 23.43 12.68 3.50
C ASN A 180 23.63 13.40 4.84
N GLN A 181 23.76 12.65 5.93
CA GLN A 181 24.12 13.03 7.29
C GLN A 181 23.03 13.78 8.06
N PHE A 182 21.81 13.91 7.51
CA PHE A 182 20.71 14.59 8.20
C PHE A 182 19.37 13.91 7.98
N ALA A 183 18.75 13.46 9.06
CA ALA A 183 17.35 13.09 9.10
C ALA A 183 16.49 14.35 9.27
N THR A 184 16.02 14.92 8.16
CA THR A 184 15.43 16.27 8.10
C THR A 184 16.44 17.33 8.55
N GLU A 185 16.48 17.68 9.83
CA GLU A 185 17.36 18.67 10.45
C GLU A 185 18.22 18.06 11.58
N VAL A 186 17.97 16.78 11.90
CA VAL A 186 18.71 16.07 12.95
C VAL A 186 19.96 15.45 12.37
N PRO A 187 21.16 15.77 12.89
CA PRO A 187 22.41 15.14 12.48
C PRO A 187 22.35 13.62 12.68
N PHE A 188 22.95 12.88 11.74
CA PHE A 188 22.90 11.41 11.79
C PHE A 188 23.59 10.82 13.01
N ASP A 189 24.68 11.40 13.47
CA ASP A 189 25.42 11.02 14.69
C ASP A 189 24.64 11.27 15.98
N GLU A 190 23.66 12.17 15.98
CA GLU A 190 22.73 12.35 17.10
C GLU A 190 21.55 11.36 17.06
N SER A 191 21.24 10.81 15.91
CA SER A 191 20.09 9.90 15.70
C SER A 191 20.49 8.43 15.58
N SER A 192 21.78 8.12 15.46
CA SER A 192 22.28 6.75 15.27
C SER A 192 23.49 6.48 16.17
N ALA A 193 23.40 5.41 16.97
CA ALA A 193 24.51 4.99 17.83
C ALA A 193 25.73 4.46 17.05
N ILE A 194 25.54 4.01 15.82
CA ILE A 194 26.59 3.51 14.92
C ILE A 194 26.57 4.39 13.67
N PRO A 195 27.71 5.03 13.30
CA PRO A 195 27.79 5.97 12.19
C PRO A 195 27.74 5.30 10.81
N ASP A 196 27.98 3.99 10.75
CA ASP A 196 28.09 3.24 9.51
C ASP A 196 26.84 2.38 9.30
N VAL A 197 26.02 2.75 8.31
CA VAL A 197 24.79 2.01 7.97
C VAL A 197 25.14 0.69 7.28
N GLY A 198 26.15 0.67 6.40
CA GLY A 198 26.58 -0.53 5.68
C GLY A 198 26.89 -1.70 6.59
N ARG A 199 27.48 -1.46 7.78
CA ARG A 199 27.78 -2.48 8.79
C ARG A 199 26.54 -3.17 9.38
N ARG A 200 25.37 -2.53 9.33
CA ARG A 200 24.10 -3.13 9.83
C ARG A 200 23.68 -4.36 9.01
N ALA A 201 24.19 -4.51 7.78
CA ALA A 201 23.95 -5.67 6.93
C ALA A 201 24.34 -7.00 7.59
N GLU A 202 25.39 -6.99 8.43
CA GLU A 202 25.85 -8.16 9.17
C GLU A 202 24.77 -8.77 10.06
N ASN A 203 23.89 -7.92 10.64
CA ASN A 203 22.80 -8.36 11.51
C ASN A 203 21.76 -9.22 10.76
N TYR A 204 21.70 -9.12 9.43
CA TYR A 204 20.79 -9.86 8.57
C TYR A 204 21.51 -10.93 7.73
N GLY A 205 22.82 -11.07 7.87
CA GLY A 205 23.60 -12.05 7.11
C GLY A 205 23.68 -11.75 5.62
N MET A 206 23.66 -10.47 5.22
CA MET A 206 23.83 -10.03 3.84
C MET A 206 25.10 -9.17 3.68
N PRO A 207 25.65 -9.01 2.47
CA PRO A 207 26.74 -8.08 2.21
C PRO A 207 26.35 -6.63 2.50
N GLY A 208 27.28 -5.89 3.11
CA GLY A 208 27.19 -4.45 3.34
C GLY A 208 28.39 -3.75 2.74
N LEU A 209 28.15 -2.64 2.03
CA LEU A 209 29.18 -1.81 1.41
C LEU A 209 29.10 -0.39 1.97
N GLU A 210 30.24 0.24 2.17
CA GLU A 210 30.38 1.64 2.56
C GLU A 210 31.18 2.37 1.49
N LEU A 211 30.53 3.32 0.78
CA LEU A 211 31.10 4.00 -0.38
C LEU A 211 31.09 5.52 -0.20
N ASP A 212 32.04 6.20 -0.85
CA ASP A 212 31.95 7.64 -1.08
C ASP A 212 30.83 7.94 -2.08
N GLY A 213 29.74 8.55 -1.59
CA GLY A 213 28.54 8.86 -2.37
C GLY A 213 28.78 9.94 -3.46
N ASN A 214 29.97 10.54 -3.52
CA ASN A 214 30.36 11.51 -4.52
C ASN A 214 31.35 10.94 -5.57
N ASP A 215 31.80 9.69 -5.40
CA ASP A 215 32.62 8.97 -6.38
C ASP A 215 31.74 8.07 -7.27
N VAL A 216 31.28 8.60 -8.39
CA VAL A 216 30.36 7.90 -9.31
C VAL A 216 30.97 6.61 -9.87
N LEU A 217 32.30 6.56 -10.07
CA LEU A 217 32.94 5.38 -10.64
C LEU A 217 33.04 4.24 -9.65
N SER A 218 33.38 4.54 -8.38
CA SER A 218 33.36 3.54 -7.31
C SER A 218 31.96 2.97 -7.08
N ILE A 219 30.93 3.84 -7.10
CA ILE A 219 29.52 3.37 -6.95
C ILE A 219 29.12 2.52 -8.16
N TYR A 220 29.49 2.94 -9.39
CA TYR A 220 29.21 2.19 -10.61
C TYR A 220 29.74 0.75 -10.54
N GLU A 221 31.03 0.58 -10.19
CA GLU A 221 31.65 -0.73 -10.08
C GLU A 221 30.93 -1.60 -9.03
N GLN A 222 30.77 -1.10 -7.81
CA GLN A 222 30.23 -1.87 -6.68
C GLN A 222 28.73 -2.15 -6.80
N ALA A 223 27.95 -1.18 -7.35
CA ALA A 223 26.53 -1.41 -7.61
C ALA A 223 26.32 -2.44 -8.73
N GLY A 224 27.16 -2.42 -9.77
CA GLY A 224 27.11 -3.41 -10.85
C GLY A 224 27.34 -4.82 -10.33
N GLU A 225 28.33 -5.03 -9.46
CA GLU A 225 28.60 -6.32 -8.82
C GLU A 225 27.43 -6.77 -7.93
N ALA A 226 26.85 -5.85 -7.13
CA ALA A 226 25.73 -6.15 -6.26
C ALA A 226 24.47 -6.52 -7.05
N ILE A 227 24.18 -5.80 -8.14
CA ILE A 227 23.02 -6.05 -9.03
C ILE A 227 23.21 -7.40 -9.75
N ALA A 228 24.40 -7.68 -10.29
CA ALA A 228 24.69 -8.97 -10.92
C ALA A 228 24.51 -10.13 -9.95
N ARG A 229 24.97 -9.97 -8.70
CA ARG A 229 24.81 -10.95 -7.63
C ARG A 229 23.32 -11.18 -7.28
N ALA A 230 22.53 -10.12 -7.17
CA ALA A 230 21.09 -10.22 -6.91
C ALA A 230 20.37 -10.94 -8.05
N ARG A 231 20.71 -10.60 -9.30
CA ARG A 231 20.17 -11.18 -10.52
C ARG A 231 20.50 -12.68 -10.64
N SER A 232 21.68 -13.10 -10.17
CA SER A 232 22.06 -14.52 -10.12
C SER A 232 21.40 -15.32 -8.98
N GLY A 233 20.57 -14.70 -8.15
CA GLY A 233 19.85 -15.35 -7.06
C GLY A 233 20.62 -15.41 -5.73
N ASP A 234 21.75 -14.71 -5.60
CA ASP A 234 22.57 -14.71 -4.38
C ASP A 234 22.06 -13.76 -3.28
N GLY A 235 20.89 -13.16 -3.50
CA GLY A 235 20.13 -12.40 -2.52
C GLY A 235 20.53 -10.91 -2.40
N PRO A 236 20.00 -10.23 -1.36
CA PRO A 236 20.07 -8.78 -1.25
C PRO A 236 21.47 -8.28 -0.84
N THR A 237 21.73 -7.00 -1.12
CA THR A 237 22.91 -6.24 -0.66
C THR A 237 22.47 -4.89 -0.09
N LEU A 238 23.11 -4.45 1.01
CA LEU A 238 22.97 -3.09 1.53
C LEU A 238 24.19 -2.26 1.13
N ILE A 239 23.95 -1.15 0.43
CA ILE A 239 24.97 -0.19 0.00
C ILE A 239 24.73 1.12 0.74
N GLU A 240 25.69 1.57 1.53
CA GLU A 240 25.72 2.92 2.08
C GLU A 240 26.57 3.82 1.21
N CYS A 241 26.01 4.93 0.74
CA CYS A 241 26.71 5.99 0.02
C CYS A 241 26.75 7.24 0.90
N LYS A 242 27.93 7.55 1.48
CA LYS A 242 28.13 8.75 2.32
C LYS A 242 28.26 9.97 1.43
N THR A 243 27.29 10.88 1.52
CA THR A 243 27.16 12.06 0.67
C THR A 243 26.66 13.27 1.47
N TYR A 244 26.20 14.31 0.78
CA TYR A 244 25.67 15.51 1.41
C TYR A 244 24.69 16.24 0.50
N ARG A 245 23.56 16.68 1.04
CA ARG A 245 22.68 17.58 0.31
C ARG A 245 23.20 19.01 0.42
N THR A 246 23.55 19.63 -0.69
CA THR A 246 24.13 20.99 -0.72
C THR A 246 23.07 22.09 -0.67
N ARG A 247 21.78 21.74 -0.71
CA ARG A 247 20.62 22.64 -0.53
C ARG A 247 19.86 22.29 0.75
N ALA A 248 18.91 23.13 1.15
CA ALA A 248 18.05 22.91 2.32
C ALA A 248 17.28 21.57 2.21
N HIS A 249 16.67 21.13 3.30
CA HIS A 249 15.84 19.92 3.29
C HIS A 249 14.76 19.99 2.21
N ALA A 250 14.06 21.11 2.13
CA ALA A 250 13.18 21.47 1.01
C ALA A 250 13.40 22.92 0.64
N GLU A 251 13.13 23.30 -0.61
CA GLU A 251 13.26 24.67 -1.08
C GLU A 251 12.41 25.63 -0.24
N GLY A 252 12.99 26.75 0.14
CA GLY A 252 12.35 27.77 0.99
C GLY A 252 12.43 27.51 2.50
N MET A 253 12.95 26.37 2.96
CA MET A 253 13.19 26.12 4.38
C MET A 253 14.47 26.79 4.88
N GLY A 254 14.50 27.16 6.17
CA GLY A 254 15.71 27.64 6.84
C GLY A 254 16.73 26.50 6.95
N ASP A 255 18.01 26.81 6.79
CA ASP A 255 19.05 25.79 6.60
C ASP A 255 20.18 25.89 7.64
N PHE A 256 20.53 27.11 8.03
CA PHE A 256 21.72 27.37 8.86
C PHE A 256 21.40 27.48 10.37
N THR A 257 20.41 26.75 10.82
CA THR A 257 20.08 26.55 12.23
C THR A 257 20.69 25.26 12.81
N TYR A 258 20.99 24.29 11.95
CA TYR A 258 21.47 22.94 12.32
C TYR A 258 22.78 22.56 11.59
N ARG A 259 23.24 23.34 10.62
CA ARG A 259 24.53 23.17 9.92
C ARG A 259 25.13 24.53 9.55
N THR A 260 26.42 24.54 9.22
CA THR A 260 27.14 25.78 8.88
C THR A 260 27.23 26.01 7.35
N ARG A 261 27.54 27.24 6.95
CA ARG A 261 27.82 27.55 5.54
C ARG A 261 29.13 26.92 5.10
N GLU A 262 30.08 26.85 6.01
CA GLU A 262 31.41 26.28 5.82
C GLU A 262 31.31 24.79 5.47
N ASP A 263 30.46 24.01 6.19
CA ASP A 263 30.21 22.60 5.89
C ASP A 263 29.65 22.42 4.46
N VAL A 264 28.68 23.24 4.07
CA VAL A 264 28.10 23.20 2.73
C VAL A 264 29.14 23.53 1.64
N GLU A 265 30.00 24.54 1.85
CA GLU A 265 31.03 24.92 0.88
C GLU A 265 32.12 23.84 0.80
N GLU A 266 32.50 23.19 1.91
CA GLU A 266 33.42 22.06 1.89
C GLU A 266 32.88 20.91 1.02
N TRP A 267 31.62 20.52 1.20
CA TRP A 267 31.01 19.47 0.40
C TRP A 267 30.82 19.84 -1.08
N LYS A 268 30.62 21.12 -1.41
CA LYS A 268 30.61 21.58 -2.80
C LYS A 268 31.95 21.38 -3.50
N GLN A 269 33.06 21.37 -2.76
CA GLN A 269 34.37 21.03 -3.32
C GLN A 269 34.49 19.55 -3.71
N ARG A 270 33.55 18.72 -3.29
CA ARG A 270 33.44 17.29 -3.63
C ARG A 270 32.30 17.04 -4.63
N CYS A 271 31.98 18.03 -5.48
CA CYS A 271 30.92 17.90 -6.47
C CYS A 271 31.17 16.71 -7.40
N PRO A 272 30.25 15.72 -7.47
CA PRO A 272 30.46 14.49 -8.24
C PRO A 272 30.62 14.74 -9.74
N ILE A 273 29.92 15.73 -10.28
CA ILE A 273 29.98 16.10 -11.70
C ILE A 273 31.38 16.63 -12.03
N ARG A 274 31.90 17.54 -11.21
CA ARG A 274 33.25 18.10 -11.39
C ARG A 274 34.31 17.02 -11.26
N LEU A 275 34.19 16.15 -10.24
CA LEU A 275 35.16 15.06 -10.01
C LEU A 275 35.23 14.10 -11.20
N LEU A 276 34.09 13.73 -11.79
CA LEU A 276 34.07 12.89 -13.00
C LEU A 276 34.65 13.66 -14.20
N GLY A 277 34.23 14.93 -14.42
CA GLY A 277 34.71 15.75 -15.52
C GLY A 277 36.22 15.90 -15.52
N GLU A 278 36.83 16.29 -14.38
CA GLU A 278 38.28 16.38 -14.21
C GLU A 278 38.96 15.02 -14.50
N ARG A 279 38.39 13.91 -13.98
CA ARG A 279 38.96 12.57 -14.17
C ARG A 279 38.99 12.13 -15.63
N VAL A 280 37.92 12.32 -16.40
CA VAL A 280 37.85 11.88 -17.81
C VAL A 280 38.73 12.72 -18.73
N VAL A 281 38.98 13.99 -18.37
CA VAL A 281 39.90 14.89 -19.11
C VAL A 281 41.35 14.52 -18.80
N ASP A 282 41.69 14.33 -17.52
CA ASP A 282 43.05 13.95 -17.11
C ASP A 282 43.49 12.61 -17.72
N GLU A 283 42.57 11.66 -17.86
CA GLU A 283 42.82 10.36 -18.52
C GLU A 283 42.76 10.42 -20.05
N ASN A 284 42.52 11.60 -20.64
CA ASN A 284 42.38 11.84 -22.08
C ASN A 284 41.29 11.00 -22.77
N LEU A 285 40.21 10.70 -22.05
CA LEU A 285 39.05 9.92 -22.56
C LEU A 285 38.01 10.83 -23.20
N VAL A 286 37.84 12.03 -22.67
CA VAL A 286 36.91 13.09 -23.15
C VAL A 286 37.65 14.41 -23.05
N ASP A 287 37.42 15.35 -23.95
CA ASP A 287 37.99 16.71 -23.87
C ASP A 287 36.98 17.72 -23.28
N ASP A 288 37.50 18.88 -22.85
CA ASP A 288 36.65 19.93 -22.26
C ASP A 288 35.57 20.41 -23.24
N THR A 289 35.84 20.45 -24.55
CA THR A 289 34.86 20.89 -25.57
C THR A 289 33.68 19.93 -25.66
N GLU A 290 33.93 18.62 -25.53
CA GLU A 290 32.87 17.60 -25.51
C GLU A 290 32.01 17.71 -24.25
N LEU A 291 32.59 17.99 -23.08
CA LEU A 291 31.86 18.24 -21.85
C LEU A 291 31.01 19.51 -21.91
N GLU A 292 31.57 20.63 -22.45
CA GLU A 292 30.84 21.88 -22.66
C GLU A 292 29.63 21.68 -23.60
N LEU A 293 29.80 20.89 -24.66
CA LEU A 293 28.69 20.56 -25.57
C LEU A 293 27.58 19.81 -24.87
N ILE A 294 27.92 18.84 -24.01
CA ILE A 294 26.93 18.09 -23.21
C ILE A 294 26.16 19.05 -22.26
N ASP A 295 26.87 19.96 -21.62
CA ASP A 295 26.28 20.94 -20.70
C ASP A 295 25.29 21.86 -21.42
N ASP A 296 25.61 22.31 -22.61
CA ASP A 296 24.72 23.16 -23.43
C ASP A 296 23.50 22.37 -23.95
N GLU A 297 23.68 21.14 -24.41
CA GLU A 297 22.58 20.26 -24.82
C GLU A 297 21.60 20.00 -23.67
N VAL A 298 22.11 19.69 -22.50
CA VAL A 298 21.28 19.45 -21.29
C VAL A 298 20.55 20.72 -20.87
N LYS A 299 21.22 21.88 -20.93
CA LYS A 299 20.59 23.17 -20.60
C LYS A 299 19.43 23.48 -21.56
N GLN A 300 19.60 23.20 -22.85
CA GLN A 300 18.53 23.35 -23.81
C GLN A 300 17.37 22.36 -23.52
N LEU A 301 17.68 21.09 -23.26
CA LEU A 301 16.69 20.08 -22.93
C LEU A 301 15.83 20.51 -21.74
N ILE A 302 16.44 21.04 -20.67
CA ILE A 302 15.71 21.48 -19.48
C ILE A 302 14.87 22.74 -19.76
N ALA A 303 15.38 23.68 -20.57
CA ALA A 303 14.61 24.86 -20.98
C ALA A 303 13.36 24.47 -21.80
N GLU A 304 13.50 23.53 -22.74
CA GLU A 304 12.38 22.98 -23.50
C GLU A 304 11.38 22.23 -22.64
N ALA A 305 11.87 21.43 -21.68
CA ALA A 305 11.03 20.70 -20.72
C ALA A 305 10.21 21.66 -19.82
N ARG A 306 10.81 22.74 -19.36
CA ARG A 306 10.11 23.79 -18.60
C ARG A 306 9.04 24.47 -19.46
N GLN A 307 9.36 24.85 -20.69
CA GLN A 307 8.39 25.48 -21.60
C GLN A 307 7.22 24.53 -21.88
N PHE A 308 7.49 23.24 -22.12
CA PHE A 308 6.43 22.22 -22.25
C PHE A 308 5.51 22.19 -21.04
N ALA A 309 6.07 22.23 -19.82
CA ALA A 309 5.27 22.22 -18.59
C ALA A 309 4.43 23.50 -18.42
N GLU A 310 4.98 24.67 -18.78
CA GLU A 310 4.24 25.95 -18.76
C GLU A 310 3.05 25.94 -19.73
N ASP A 311 3.22 25.35 -20.92
CA ASP A 311 2.20 25.29 -21.98
C ASP A 311 1.19 24.14 -21.77
N SER A 312 1.48 23.20 -20.88
CA SER A 312 0.62 22.04 -20.60
C SER A 312 -0.68 22.43 -19.91
N PRO A 313 -1.80 21.74 -20.20
CA PRO A 313 -3.08 22.00 -19.57
C PRO A 313 -3.09 21.63 -18.08
N TRP A 314 -3.98 22.28 -17.33
CA TRP A 314 -4.36 21.83 -15.99
C TRP A 314 -5.28 20.61 -16.08
N PRO A 315 -5.24 19.69 -15.11
CA PRO A 315 -6.24 18.64 -15.01
C PRO A 315 -7.64 19.24 -14.84
N GLU A 316 -8.64 18.65 -15.48
CA GLU A 316 -10.04 19.05 -15.31
C GLU A 316 -10.51 18.75 -13.87
N PRO A 317 -11.19 19.70 -13.18
CA PRO A 317 -11.59 19.54 -11.76
C PRO A 317 -12.46 18.28 -11.52
N GLU A 318 -13.27 17.88 -12.49
CA GLU A 318 -14.14 16.71 -12.41
C GLU A 318 -13.34 15.40 -12.30
N THR A 319 -12.08 15.41 -12.70
CA THR A 319 -11.18 14.25 -12.60
C THR A 319 -10.61 14.05 -11.19
N ALA A 320 -10.85 14.96 -10.25
CA ALA A 320 -10.28 14.92 -8.90
C ALA A 320 -10.63 13.65 -8.11
N THR A 321 -11.78 13.03 -8.39
CA THR A 321 -12.23 11.80 -7.72
C THR A 321 -11.95 10.52 -8.51
N LEU A 322 -11.36 10.63 -9.71
CA LEU A 322 -11.00 9.45 -10.51
C LEU A 322 -9.77 8.73 -9.91
N HIS A 323 -9.65 7.45 -10.22
CA HIS A 323 -8.52 6.58 -9.84
C HIS A 323 -8.42 6.25 -8.34
N VAL A 324 -9.42 6.59 -7.53
CA VAL A 324 -9.53 6.10 -6.15
C VAL A 324 -9.70 4.58 -6.16
N TYR A 325 -10.46 4.09 -7.13
CA TYR A 325 -10.67 2.67 -7.40
C TYR A 325 -10.25 2.33 -8.83
N ALA A 326 -9.98 1.05 -9.08
CA ALA A 326 -9.71 0.55 -10.42
C ALA A 326 -10.92 0.78 -11.34
N ASN A 327 -10.67 0.92 -12.64
CA ASN A 327 -11.77 1.01 -13.60
C ASN A 327 -12.61 -0.27 -13.52
N PRO A 328 -13.95 -0.19 -13.37
CA PRO A 328 -14.82 -1.35 -13.39
C PRO A 328 -14.63 -2.25 -14.61
N ASP A 329 -14.33 -1.67 -15.77
CA ASP A 329 -14.08 -2.40 -17.01
C ASP A 329 -12.80 -3.29 -16.97
N ASP A 330 -11.89 -3.03 -16.01
CA ASP A 330 -10.68 -3.82 -15.80
C ASP A 330 -10.93 -5.09 -14.96
N SER A 331 -12.15 -5.30 -14.47
CA SER A 331 -12.54 -6.47 -13.67
C SER A 331 -13.57 -7.32 -14.42
N PRO A 332 -13.57 -8.65 -14.22
CA PRO A 332 -14.59 -9.51 -14.82
C PRO A 332 -16.01 -9.09 -14.41
N ASN A 333 -16.94 -9.14 -15.35
CA ASN A 333 -18.35 -8.94 -15.04
C ASN A 333 -18.84 -10.04 -14.09
N VAL A 334 -19.53 -9.65 -13.03
CA VAL A 334 -20.16 -10.57 -12.09
C VAL A 334 -21.48 -11.07 -12.67
N GLY A 335 -21.61 -12.37 -12.80
CA GLY A 335 -22.85 -13.03 -13.24
C GLY A 335 -23.95 -12.97 -12.17
N PRO A 336 -25.15 -13.46 -12.46
CA PRO A 336 -26.21 -13.58 -11.46
C PRO A 336 -25.82 -14.57 -10.36
N GLU A 337 -26.20 -14.26 -9.13
CA GLU A 337 -25.99 -15.16 -7.99
C GLU A 337 -26.75 -16.48 -8.22
N PRO A 338 -26.09 -17.67 -8.14
CA PRO A 338 -26.75 -18.94 -8.30
C PRO A 338 -27.62 -19.28 -7.08
N PRO A 339 -28.61 -20.18 -7.21
CA PRO A 339 -29.35 -20.68 -6.06
C PRO A 339 -28.40 -21.39 -5.07
N PRO A 340 -28.70 -21.39 -3.75
CA PRO A 340 -27.78 -21.89 -2.72
C PRO A 340 -27.35 -23.37 -2.86
N GLY A 341 -28.07 -24.22 -3.59
CA GLY A 341 -27.75 -25.64 -3.72
C GLY A 341 -28.16 -26.46 -2.48
N GLU A 342 -27.67 -27.72 -2.41
CA GLU A 342 -28.01 -28.66 -1.33
C GLU A 342 -26.83 -28.94 -0.38
N ARG A 343 -25.60 -28.62 -0.81
CA ARG A 343 -24.38 -28.86 -0.04
C ARG A 343 -24.21 -27.80 1.05
N GLU A 344 -23.97 -28.23 2.27
CA GLU A 344 -23.68 -27.32 3.39
C GLU A 344 -22.18 -27.18 3.63
N LEU A 345 -21.70 -25.95 3.72
CA LEU A 345 -20.32 -25.61 4.10
C LEU A 345 -20.34 -24.62 5.26
N THR A 346 -19.28 -24.69 6.08
CA THR A 346 -18.91 -23.61 6.99
C THR A 346 -18.31 -22.44 6.22
N MET A 347 -18.23 -21.26 6.85
CA MET A 347 -17.58 -20.09 6.23
C MET A 347 -16.11 -20.38 5.92
N ILE A 348 -15.40 -21.08 6.80
CA ILE A 348 -14.01 -21.49 6.60
C ILE A 348 -13.87 -22.39 5.37
N GLU A 349 -14.70 -23.44 5.27
CA GLU A 349 -14.68 -24.36 4.13
C GLU A 349 -14.98 -23.63 2.80
N ALA A 350 -15.92 -22.69 2.82
CA ALA A 350 -16.33 -21.92 1.66
C ALA A 350 -15.23 -20.95 1.15
N THR A 351 -14.58 -20.21 2.05
CA THR A 351 -13.46 -19.32 1.68
C THR A 351 -12.21 -20.08 1.33
N HIS A 352 -11.93 -21.22 1.98
CA HIS A 352 -10.84 -22.13 1.62
C HIS A 352 -11.02 -22.70 0.20
N GLU A 353 -12.22 -23.18 -0.14
CA GLU A 353 -12.53 -23.68 -1.49
C GLU A 353 -12.34 -22.57 -2.55
N ALA A 354 -12.83 -21.35 -2.27
CA ALA A 354 -12.65 -20.20 -3.15
C ALA A 354 -11.17 -19.88 -3.37
N LEU A 355 -10.36 -19.90 -2.29
CA LEU A 355 -8.92 -19.64 -2.36
C LEU A 355 -8.20 -20.73 -3.19
N ALA A 356 -8.48 -21.99 -2.93
CA ALA A 356 -7.88 -23.13 -3.64
C ALA A 356 -8.12 -23.03 -5.14
N VAL A 357 -9.37 -22.82 -5.56
CA VAL A 357 -9.75 -22.69 -6.96
C VAL A 357 -9.04 -21.50 -7.64
N GLU A 358 -9.00 -20.34 -6.99
CA GLU A 358 -8.37 -19.17 -7.60
C GLU A 358 -6.84 -19.26 -7.60
N MET A 359 -6.22 -19.92 -6.63
CA MET A 359 -4.77 -20.20 -6.65
C MET A 359 -4.39 -21.14 -7.81
N ASP A 360 -5.22 -22.12 -8.13
CA ASP A 360 -4.98 -22.99 -9.30
C ASP A 360 -5.05 -22.22 -10.63
N ARG A 361 -5.95 -21.24 -10.73
CA ARG A 361 -6.17 -20.44 -11.94
C ARG A 361 -5.15 -19.32 -12.12
N ASN A 362 -4.71 -18.73 -11.03
CA ASN A 362 -3.86 -17.55 -11.06
C ASN A 362 -2.55 -17.78 -10.29
N PRO A 363 -1.43 -17.98 -10.99
CA PRO A 363 -0.13 -18.18 -10.36
C PRO A 363 0.40 -16.95 -9.61
N GLY A 364 -0.20 -15.77 -9.83
CA GLY A 364 0.14 -14.53 -9.12
C GLY A 364 -0.43 -14.43 -7.71
N ILE A 365 -1.39 -15.30 -7.34
CA ILE A 365 -1.93 -15.34 -5.98
C ILE A 365 -0.96 -16.09 -5.06
N PHE A 366 -0.57 -15.47 -3.97
CA PHE A 366 0.14 -16.09 -2.86
C PHE A 366 -0.44 -15.61 -1.54
N VAL A 367 -0.37 -16.45 -0.51
CA VAL A 367 -0.86 -16.15 0.84
C VAL A 367 0.34 -15.94 1.76
N MET A 368 0.31 -14.91 2.56
CA MET A 368 1.36 -14.54 3.49
C MET A 368 0.77 -14.22 4.86
N GLY A 369 1.39 -14.71 5.90
CA GLY A 369 0.96 -14.51 7.27
C GLY A 369 1.60 -15.52 8.22
N GLU A 370 1.24 -15.50 9.48
CA GLU A 370 1.82 -16.36 10.51
C GLU A 370 1.13 -17.73 10.56
N GLY A 371 1.90 -18.79 10.39
CA GLY A 371 1.40 -20.16 10.43
C GLY A 371 0.55 -20.57 9.22
N ILE A 372 0.72 -19.89 8.09
CA ILE A 372 -0.05 -20.08 6.85
C ILE A 372 0.43 -21.31 6.06
N GLY A 373 1.71 -21.67 6.18
CA GLY A 373 2.33 -22.75 5.45
C GLY A 373 1.84 -24.15 5.88
N ILE A 374 2.74 -24.96 6.42
CA ILE A 374 2.46 -26.37 6.79
C ILE A 374 1.31 -26.49 7.81
N ARG A 375 1.17 -25.53 8.73
CA ARG A 375 0.10 -25.52 9.73
C ARG A 375 -1.29 -25.30 9.11
N GLY A 376 -1.40 -24.60 7.99
CA GLY A 376 -2.67 -24.34 7.31
C GLY A 376 -3.50 -23.18 7.87
N GLY A 377 -2.87 -22.24 8.58
CA GLY A 377 -3.52 -21.09 9.21
C GLY A 377 -4.15 -21.42 10.56
N ASN A 378 -4.40 -20.39 11.38
CA ASN A 378 -4.99 -20.57 12.72
C ASN A 378 -6.43 -21.10 12.69
N PHE A 379 -7.17 -20.80 11.64
CA PHE A 379 -8.55 -21.23 11.42
C PHE A 379 -8.68 -22.21 10.25
N ASN A 380 -7.60 -22.95 9.90
CA ASN A 380 -7.53 -23.88 8.76
C ASN A 380 -7.80 -23.18 7.39
N THR A 381 -7.54 -21.90 7.29
CA THR A 381 -7.83 -21.08 6.12
C THR A 381 -7.04 -21.46 4.87
N THR A 382 -5.90 -22.14 5.06
CA THR A 382 -5.00 -22.62 3.99
C THR A 382 -4.64 -24.11 4.14
N ALA A 383 -5.40 -24.88 4.90
CA ALA A 383 -5.11 -26.29 5.19
C ALA A 383 -4.92 -27.11 3.91
N GLY A 384 -3.78 -27.80 3.79
CA GLY A 384 -3.43 -28.64 2.63
C GLY A 384 -2.95 -27.89 1.39
N LEU A 385 -3.12 -26.59 1.28
CA LEU A 385 -2.69 -25.81 0.11
C LEU A 385 -1.15 -25.73 0.01
N PHE A 386 -0.44 -25.83 1.12
CA PHE A 386 1.02 -25.82 1.14
C PHE A 386 1.61 -27.01 0.35
N ASP A 387 1.02 -28.20 0.46
CA ASP A 387 1.48 -29.39 -0.24
C ASP A 387 1.27 -29.28 -1.77
N ILE A 388 0.30 -28.47 -2.19
CA ILE A 388 -0.04 -28.27 -3.61
C ILE A 388 0.82 -27.13 -4.21
N HIS A 389 0.90 -25.99 -3.54
CA HIS A 389 1.46 -24.75 -4.09
C HIS A 389 2.86 -24.40 -3.57
N GLY A 390 3.32 -25.06 -2.52
CA GLY A 390 4.68 -24.92 -1.96
C GLY A 390 4.94 -23.61 -1.19
N PRO A 391 6.17 -23.47 -0.67
CA PRO A 391 6.55 -22.40 0.27
C PRO A 391 6.64 -21.01 -0.36
N THR A 392 6.68 -20.89 -1.69
CA THR A 392 6.70 -19.59 -2.37
C THR A 392 5.30 -19.00 -2.50
N ARG A 393 4.25 -19.81 -2.40
CA ARG A 393 2.88 -19.34 -2.50
C ARG A 393 2.11 -19.40 -1.17
N LEU A 394 2.53 -20.22 -0.21
CA LEU A 394 2.02 -20.28 1.16
C LEU A 394 3.18 -19.93 2.11
N VAL A 395 3.24 -18.68 2.55
CA VAL A 395 4.43 -18.07 3.13
C VAL A 395 4.25 -17.78 4.62
N ASP A 396 4.96 -18.54 5.44
CA ASP A 396 5.08 -18.19 6.86
C ASP A 396 5.97 -16.95 7.02
N THR A 397 5.46 -15.92 7.69
CA THR A 397 6.18 -14.68 7.94
C THR A 397 6.79 -14.64 9.36
N PRO A 398 7.83 -13.84 9.57
CA PRO A 398 8.12 -13.33 10.91
C PRO A 398 6.92 -12.54 11.45
N ILE A 399 6.85 -12.34 12.78
CA ILE A 399 5.87 -11.45 13.41
C ILE A 399 6.30 -10.00 13.11
N CYS A 400 5.73 -9.41 12.07
CA CYS A 400 6.01 -8.05 11.62
C CYS A 400 4.91 -7.59 10.64
N GLU A 401 3.73 -7.27 11.14
CA GLU A 401 2.53 -6.98 10.35
C GLU A 401 2.75 -5.81 9.39
N ARG A 402 3.42 -4.77 9.86
CA ARG A 402 3.82 -3.65 9.01
C ARG A 402 4.69 -4.11 7.85
N GLY A 403 5.66 -4.99 8.13
CA GLY A 403 6.61 -5.51 7.15
C GLY A 403 5.95 -6.27 6.03
N PHE A 404 5.13 -7.27 6.36
CA PHE A 404 4.52 -8.09 5.34
C PHE A 404 3.35 -7.40 4.61
N VAL A 405 2.68 -6.41 5.22
CA VAL A 405 1.73 -5.53 4.51
C VAL A 405 2.44 -4.65 3.48
N GLY A 406 3.54 -4.01 3.88
CA GLY A 406 4.31 -3.17 2.97
C GLY A 406 4.95 -3.98 1.83
N LEU A 407 5.40 -5.21 2.11
CA LEU A 407 5.82 -6.18 1.09
C LEU A 407 4.65 -6.51 0.15
N GLY A 408 3.48 -6.86 0.69
CA GLY A 408 2.28 -7.12 -0.10
C GLY A 408 1.89 -5.95 -1.00
N CYS A 409 2.00 -4.71 -0.50
CA CYS A 409 1.81 -3.50 -1.29
C CYS A 409 2.75 -3.46 -2.51
N GLY A 410 4.07 -3.63 -2.30
CA GLY A 410 5.05 -3.64 -3.39
C GLY A 410 4.88 -4.81 -4.36
N ALA A 411 4.48 -5.96 -3.85
CA ALA A 411 4.17 -7.14 -4.65
C ALA A 411 2.95 -6.91 -5.57
N ALA A 412 1.89 -6.30 -5.04
CA ALA A 412 0.73 -5.90 -5.84
C ALA A 412 1.09 -4.87 -6.92
N MET A 413 1.89 -3.86 -6.58
CA MET A 413 2.38 -2.85 -7.52
C MET A 413 3.17 -3.46 -8.69
N THR A 414 3.82 -4.60 -8.49
CA THR A 414 4.69 -5.26 -9.48
C THR A 414 4.05 -6.44 -10.19
N GLY A 415 2.74 -6.67 -9.96
CA GLY A 415 1.88 -7.55 -10.76
C GLY A 415 1.52 -8.89 -10.15
N SER A 416 1.77 -9.13 -8.86
CA SER A 416 1.22 -10.27 -8.12
C SER A 416 -0.07 -9.90 -7.36
N ARG A 417 -0.72 -10.91 -6.75
CA ARG A 417 -1.98 -10.77 -6.00
C ARG A 417 -1.82 -11.35 -4.58
N PRO A 418 -1.25 -10.59 -3.66
CA PRO A 418 -1.05 -11.03 -2.30
C PRO A 418 -2.36 -11.15 -1.52
N VAL A 419 -2.48 -12.22 -0.75
CA VAL A 419 -3.46 -12.40 0.31
C VAL A 419 -2.70 -12.34 1.64
N ILE A 420 -2.99 -11.35 2.45
CA ILE A 420 -2.37 -11.17 3.77
C ILE A 420 -3.36 -11.64 4.83
N ASP A 421 -2.98 -12.68 5.58
CA ASP A 421 -3.81 -13.26 6.65
C ASP A 421 -3.23 -12.87 8.02
N PHE A 422 -3.98 -12.07 8.78
CA PHE A 422 -3.56 -11.52 10.07
C PHE A 422 -4.00 -12.35 11.28
N MET A 423 -4.59 -13.48 11.11
CA MET A 423 -5.29 -14.22 12.18
C MET A 423 -6.42 -13.41 12.81
N PHE A 424 -6.11 -12.28 13.49
CA PHE A 424 -7.07 -11.41 14.18
C PHE A 424 -7.03 -9.98 13.66
N GLY A 425 -8.21 -9.35 13.63
CA GLY A 425 -8.38 -7.97 13.18
C GLY A 425 -7.62 -6.94 14.03
N ASP A 426 -7.34 -7.27 15.29
CA ASP A 426 -6.56 -6.42 16.20
C ASP A 426 -5.13 -6.22 15.71
N PHE A 427 -4.52 -7.24 15.09
CA PHE A 427 -3.13 -7.17 14.59
C PHE A 427 -2.99 -6.34 13.32
N ILE A 428 -4.06 -6.16 12.55
CA ILE A 428 -4.09 -5.25 11.39
C ILE A 428 -3.70 -3.83 11.80
N LEU A 429 -3.98 -3.44 13.05
CA LEU A 429 -3.68 -2.10 13.56
C LEU A 429 -2.18 -1.78 13.62
N ASP A 430 -1.31 -2.79 13.75
CA ASP A 430 0.14 -2.59 13.75
C ASP A 430 0.66 -2.16 12.37
N ALA A 431 -0.08 -2.49 11.31
CA ALA A 431 0.23 -2.12 9.92
C ALA A 431 -0.53 -0.87 9.43
N VAL A 432 -1.28 -0.17 10.28
CA VAL A 432 -2.22 0.89 9.86
C VAL A 432 -1.56 1.98 9.01
N GLY A 433 -0.30 2.31 9.28
CA GLY A 433 0.47 3.30 8.51
C GLY A 433 0.68 2.89 7.05
N GLU A 434 1.02 1.62 6.79
CA GLU A 434 1.19 1.08 5.43
C GLU A 434 -0.17 0.92 4.74
N LEU A 435 -1.20 0.48 5.46
CA LEU A 435 -2.55 0.33 4.91
C LEU A 435 -3.10 1.66 4.40
N ILE A 436 -3.12 2.69 5.25
CA ILE A 436 -3.77 3.96 4.94
C ILE A 436 -2.93 4.84 4.00
N ASN A 437 -1.60 4.89 4.21
CA ASN A 437 -0.74 5.81 3.45
C ASN A 437 -0.22 5.20 2.15
N GLN A 438 -0.14 3.86 2.06
CA GLN A 438 0.38 3.18 0.87
C GLN A 438 -0.75 2.42 0.16
N VAL A 439 -1.24 1.31 0.72
CA VAL A 439 -2.20 0.43 0.05
C VAL A 439 -3.42 1.19 -0.47
N ALA A 440 -4.07 2.01 0.35
CA ALA A 440 -5.27 2.75 -0.02
C ALA A 440 -5.05 3.85 -1.07
N LYS A 441 -3.83 4.41 -1.17
CA LYS A 441 -3.57 5.63 -1.96
C LYS A 441 -2.80 5.41 -3.26
N MET A 442 -2.15 4.25 -3.45
CA MET A 442 -1.25 4.03 -4.59
C MET A 442 -1.94 4.17 -5.95
N GLN A 443 -3.16 3.66 -6.10
CA GLN A 443 -3.91 3.82 -7.34
C GLN A 443 -4.16 5.29 -7.66
N TYR A 444 -4.63 6.06 -6.68
CA TYR A 444 -4.91 7.48 -6.84
C TYR A 444 -3.66 8.30 -7.15
N MET A 445 -2.60 8.14 -6.35
CA MET A 445 -1.35 8.88 -6.52
C MET A 445 -0.68 8.61 -7.86
N SER A 446 -0.81 7.40 -8.38
CA SER A 446 -0.27 7.01 -9.70
C SER A 446 -1.20 7.36 -10.88
N SER A 447 -2.32 8.05 -10.64
CA SER A 447 -3.36 8.27 -11.67
C SER A 447 -3.87 6.98 -12.32
N GLY A 448 -4.05 5.91 -11.52
CA GLY A 448 -4.54 4.62 -11.98
C GLY A 448 -3.54 3.78 -12.78
N ARG A 449 -2.28 4.22 -12.89
CA ARG A 449 -1.21 3.46 -13.59
C ARG A 449 -0.81 2.20 -12.85
N LEU A 450 -0.86 2.22 -11.52
CA LEU A 450 -0.69 1.05 -10.68
C LEU A 450 -2.05 0.49 -10.28
N LYS A 451 -2.15 -0.82 -10.23
CA LYS A 451 -3.27 -1.55 -9.63
C LYS A 451 -2.86 -2.02 -8.23
N MET A 452 -3.85 -2.22 -7.36
CA MET A 452 -3.58 -2.65 -5.99
C MET A 452 -4.41 -3.90 -5.60
N PRO A 453 -4.23 -5.02 -6.30
CA PRO A 453 -4.98 -6.26 -6.05
C PRO A 453 -4.48 -6.97 -4.78
N ILE A 454 -4.64 -6.38 -3.63
CA ILE A 454 -4.26 -6.95 -2.33
C ILE A 454 -5.50 -7.30 -1.52
N LEU A 455 -5.57 -8.52 -1.02
CA LEU A 455 -6.60 -8.98 -0.10
C LEU A 455 -6.02 -9.06 1.31
N LEU A 456 -6.64 -8.33 2.23
CA LEU A 456 -6.28 -8.24 3.64
C LEU A 456 -7.37 -8.95 4.45
N ARG A 457 -7.03 -10.07 5.07
CA ARG A 457 -7.97 -10.95 5.76
C ARG A 457 -7.69 -10.99 7.25
N GLY A 458 -8.74 -10.93 8.07
CA GLY A 458 -8.62 -11.06 9.52
C GLY A 458 -9.91 -11.50 10.20
N CYS A 459 -9.77 -12.20 11.31
CA CYS A 459 -10.88 -12.61 12.16
C CYS A 459 -11.24 -11.47 13.13
N ILE A 460 -12.54 -11.15 13.26
CA ILE A 460 -13.06 -10.07 14.10
C ILE A 460 -14.10 -10.57 15.10
N GLY A 461 -14.46 -9.71 16.05
CA GLY A 461 -15.57 -9.90 16.97
C GLY A 461 -15.24 -10.74 18.21
N ILE A 462 -16.19 -10.79 19.11
CA ILE A 462 -16.07 -11.58 20.33
C ILE A 462 -16.05 -13.09 20.04
N GLY A 463 -15.65 -13.85 21.02
CA GLY A 463 -15.77 -15.30 21.05
C GLY A 463 -14.66 -15.97 21.84
N HIS A 464 -15.03 -17.04 22.51
CA HIS A 464 -14.13 -17.89 23.31
C HIS A 464 -13.33 -17.17 24.40
N SER A 465 -13.84 -16.05 24.93
CA SER A 465 -13.17 -15.25 25.96
C SER A 465 -11.76 -14.82 25.57
N ALA A 466 -11.60 -14.35 24.33
CA ALA A 466 -10.29 -13.97 23.79
C ALA A 466 -9.79 -12.63 24.35
N ALA A 467 -10.63 -11.90 25.07
CA ALA A 467 -10.33 -10.62 25.69
C ALA A 467 -9.97 -9.49 24.70
N THR A 468 -9.37 -8.44 25.22
CA THR A 468 -9.22 -7.12 24.58
C THR A 468 -8.47 -7.13 23.26
N HIS A 469 -7.40 -7.92 23.14
CA HIS A 469 -6.49 -7.88 21.99
C HIS A 469 -6.82 -8.90 20.88
N HIS A 470 -7.97 -9.60 20.97
CA HIS A 470 -8.37 -10.63 20.01
C HIS A 470 -9.86 -10.60 19.70
N SER A 471 -10.55 -9.50 19.97
CA SER A 471 -12.00 -9.41 19.85
C SER A 471 -12.48 -8.10 19.24
N GLY A 472 -11.59 -7.33 18.65
CA GLY A 472 -11.91 -6.02 18.09
C GLY A 472 -12.71 -6.11 16.78
N ASN A 473 -13.61 -5.13 16.59
CA ASN A 473 -14.36 -4.92 15.36
C ASN A 473 -14.02 -3.53 14.80
N TYR A 474 -13.03 -3.47 13.89
CA TYR A 474 -12.48 -2.20 13.41
C TYR A 474 -12.87 -1.87 11.97
N TYR A 475 -13.86 -2.55 11.37
CA TYR A 475 -14.27 -2.25 10.00
C TYR A 475 -14.71 -0.79 9.77
N PRO A 476 -15.26 -0.04 10.74
CA PRO A 476 -15.54 1.37 10.54
C PRO A 476 -14.29 2.22 10.30
N LEU A 477 -13.16 1.86 10.91
CA LEU A 477 -11.88 2.54 10.69
C LEU A 477 -11.45 2.44 9.23
N TYR A 478 -11.52 1.24 8.67
CA TYR A 478 -11.10 1.02 7.27
C TYR A 478 -12.08 1.61 6.26
N ALA A 479 -13.37 1.61 6.57
CA ALA A 479 -14.41 2.23 5.75
C ALA A 479 -14.30 3.77 5.69
N HIS A 480 -13.58 4.39 6.61
CA HIS A 480 -13.34 5.84 6.59
C HIS A 480 -12.35 6.28 5.50
N PHE A 481 -11.46 5.39 5.02
CA PHE A 481 -10.39 5.75 4.09
C PHE A 481 -10.75 5.41 2.63
N PRO A 482 -10.72 6.41 1.72
CA PRO A 482 -10.88 6.15 0.29
C PRO A 482 -9.80 5.19 -0.23
N GLY A 483 -10.19 4.24 -1.08
CA GLY A 483 -9.31 3.28 -1.73
C GLY A 483 -9.55 1.83 -1.31
N PHE A 484 -10.09 1.57 -0.12
CA PHE A 484 -10.48 0.21 0.29
C PHE A 484 -11.87 -0.19 -0.18
N ARG A 485 -12.06 -1.50 -0.36
CA ARG A 485 -13.34 -2.19 -0.26
C ARG A 485 -13.37 -2.90 1.10
N VAL A 486 -14.47 -2.82 1.84
CA VAL A 486 -14.58 -3.42 3.17
C VAL A 486 -15.75 -4.38 3.21
N VAL A 487 -15.44 -5.66 3.40
CA VAL A 487 -16.34 -6.81 3.29
C VAL A 487 -16.49 -7.48 4.64
N VAL A 488 -17.74 -7.72 5.08
CA VAL A 488 -18.03 -8.33 6.38
C VAL A 488 -19.17 -9.35 6.21
N PRO A 489 -18.90 -10.56 5.68
CA PRO A 489 -19.94 -11.54 5.38
C PRO A 489 -20.56 -12.12 6.64
N SER A 490 -21.84 -12.52 6.57
CA SER A 490 -22.57 -13.15 7.68
C SER A 490 -22.76 -14.66 7.52
N ASN A 491 -22.45 -15.25 6.38
CA ASN A 491 -22.68 -16.67 6.10
C ASN A 491 -21.72 -17.21 5.04
N ALA A 492 -21.66 -18.54 4.90
CA ALA A 492 -20.73 -19.24 4.02
C ALA A 492 -20.98 -18.99 2.52
N TYR A 493 -22.25 -18.84 2.10
CA TYR A 493 -22.59 -18.53 0.71
C TYR A 493 -22.03 -17.16 0.32
N ASP A 494 -22.31 -16.14 1.09
CA ASP A 494 -21.83 -14.79 0.84
C ASP A 494 -20.31 -14.71 0.94
N ALA A 495 -19.72 -15.39 1.95
CA ALA A 495 -18.27 -15.45 2.12
C ALA A 495 -17.57 -16.03 0.88
N LYS A 496 -18.04 -17.15 0.29
CA LYS A 496 -17.46 -17.73 -0.94
C LYS A 496 -17.48 -16.73 -2.09
N GLY A 497 -18.65 -16.17 -2.39
CA GLY A 497 -18.83 -15.30 -3.56
C GLY A 497 -18.08 -13.97 -3.43
N LEU A 498 -18.11 -13.35 -2.24
CA LEU A 498 -17.39 -12.09 -1.96
C LEU A 498 -15.88 -12.30 -1.89
N PHE A 499 -15.40 -13.45 -1.36
CA PHE A 499 -13.98 -13.76 -1.30
C PHE A 499 -13.40 -13.98 -2.70
N ARG A 500 -14.12 -14.67 -3.59
CA ARG A 500 -13.72 -14.80 -4.99
C ARG A 500 -13.67 -13.44 -5.69
N ARG A 501 -14.67 -12.59 -5.45
CA ARG A 501 -14.66 -11.21 -5.96
C ARG A 501 -13.43 -10.45 -5.46
N ALA A 502 -13.09 -10.59 -4.18
CA ALA A 502 -11.91 -9.98 -3.59
C ALA A 502 -10.58 -10.46 -4.20
N LEU A 503 -10.48 -11.74 -4.55
CA LEU A 503 -9.31 -12.30 -5.23
C LEU A 503 -9.18 -11.82 -6.69
N ASN A 504 -10.27 -11.45 -7.34
CA ASN A 504 -10.32 -11.09 -8.77
C ASN A 504 -10.38 -9.59 -9.04
N THR A 505 -10.70 -8.75 -8.04
CA THR A 505 -10.68 -7.28 -8.20
C THR A 505 -9.25 -6.73 -8.28
N ASN A 506 -9.12 -5.52 -8.82
CA ASN A 506 -7.87 -4.75 -8.81
C ASN A 506 -7.81 -3.69 -7.70
N ASP A 507 -8.82 -3.67 -6.83
CA ASP A 507 -8.88 -2.80 -5.65
C ASP A 507 -8.36 -3.51 -4.40
N PRO A 508 -7.83 -2.78 -3.41
CA PRO A 508 -7.53 -3.35 -2.10
C PRO A 508 -8.82 -3.74 -1.37
N VAL A 509 -8.85 -4.95 -0.84
CA VAL A 509 -10.01 -5.45 -0.11
C VAL A 509 -9.63 -5.80 1.33
N MET A 510 -10.38 -5.24 2.29
CA MET A 510 -10.39 -5.65 3.68
C MET A 510 -11.52 -6.65 3.88
N PHE A 511 -11.20 -7.91 4.12
CA PHE A 511 -12.14 -9.03 4.27
C PHE A 511 -12.15 -9.52 5.71
N LEU A 512 -13.21 -9.21 6.45
CA LEU A 512 -13.28 -9.40 7.90
C LEU A 512 -14.35 -10.41 8.26
N GLU A 513 -13.93 -11.53 8.86
CA GLU A 513 -14.78 -12.68 9.16
C GLU A 513 -15.04 -12.75 10.67
N HIS A 514 -16.31 -12.74 11.06
CA HIS A 514 -16.65 -12.76 12.48
C HIS A 514 -16.43 -14.15 13.09
N ARG A 515 -15.68 -14.20 14.19
CA ARG A 515 -15.18 -15.42 14.83
C ARG A 515 -16.26 -16.44 15.18
N GLU A 516 -17.37 -16.00 15.76
CA GLU A 516 -18.40 -16.91 16.24
C GLU A 516 -19.23 -17.57 15.14
N ILE A 517 -19.22 -17.01 13.93
CA ILE A 517 -19.95 -17.58 12.81
C ILE A 517 -19.08 -18.35 11.81
N LEU A 518 -17.76 -18.44 12.04
CA LEU A 518 -16.83 -19.17 11.15
C LEU A 518 -17.26 -20.63 10.88
N ASN A 519 -17.84 -21.29 11.90
CA ASN A 519 -18.29 -22.68 11.83
C ASN A 519 -19.79 -22.83 11.55
N HIS A 520 -20.53 -21.73 11.36
CA HIS A 520 -21.92 -21.82 10.96
C HIS A 520 -22.03 -22.34 9.54
N LYS A 521 -22.92 -23.32 9.37
CA LYS A 521 -23.17 -23.95 8.06
C LYS A 521 -24.36 -23.31 7.37
N CYS A 522 -24.27 -23.17 6.07
CA CYS A 522 -25.40 -22.89 5.21
C CYS A 522 -25.22 -23.59 3.86
N ALA A 523 -26.28 -23.62 3.06
CA ALA A 523 -26.25 -24.18 1.73
C ALA A 523 -25.36 -23.32 0.80
N VAL A 524 -24.36 -23.96 0.15
CA VAL A 524 -23.42 -23.32 -0.76
C VAL A 524 -23.33 -24.14 -2.06
N PRO A 525 -23.54 -23.53 -3.23
CA PRO A 525 -23.47 -24.26 -4.50
C PRO A 525 -22.06 -24.72 -4.83
N GLU A 526 -21.95 -25.76 -5.64
CA GLU A 526 -20.67 -26.24 -6.17
C GLU A 526 -20.10 -25.29 -7.21
N ASP A 527 -21.01 -24.55 -7.90
CA ASP A 527 -20.62 -23.61 -8.94
C ASP A 527 -19.68 -22.52 -8.43
N ASP A 528 -18.88 -22.04 -9.34
CA ASP A 528 -18.06 -20.86 -9.15
C ASP A 528 -18.89 -19.60 -9.39
N TYR A 529 -18.97 -18.72 -8.40
CA TYR A 529 -19.69 -17.45 -8.49
C TYR A 529 -18.98 -16.35 -7.74
N GLU A 530 -19.26 -15.13 -8.14
CA GLU A 530 -18.85 -13.92 -7.43
C GLU A 530 -20.09 -13.14 -6.99
N ILE A 531 -19.96 -12.37 -5.92
CA ILE A 531 -20.97 -11.42 -5.46
C ILE A 531 -20.37 -10.02 -5.59
N GLU A 532 -21.11 -9.12 -6.25
CA GLU A 532 -20.67 -7.75 -6.45
C GLU A 532 -20.64 -6.98 -5.12
N PHE A 533 -19.61 -6.15 -4.92
CA PHE A 533 -19.53 -5.26 -3.76
C PHE A 533 -20.60 -4.17 -3.84
N GLY A 534 -21.19 -3.79 -2.70
CA GLY A 534 -22.26 -2.80 -2.63
C GLY A 534 -23.63 -3.36 -2.99
N ARG A 535 -23.83 -4.68 -2.87
CA ARG A 535 -25.13 -5.34 -3.02
C ARG A 535 -25.53 -6.02 -1.73
N ALA A 536 -26.45 -5.41 -1.00
CA ALA A 536 -27.03 -5.96 0.22
C ALA A 536 -27.93 -7.15 -0.08
N LYS A 537 -28.13 -8.01 0.93
CA LYS A 537 -29.06 -9.13 0.87
C LYS A 537 -30.27 -8.85 1.75
N VAL A 538 -31.48 -8.89 1.17
CA VAL A 538 -32.70 -9.02 1.94
C VAL A 538 -32.81 -10.49 2.38
N VAL A 539 -32.44 -10.76 3.64
CA VAL A 539 -32.38 -12.10 4.22
C VAL A 539 -33.79 -12.62 4.52
N ARG A 540 -34.67 -11.74 4.97
CA ARG A 540 -36.09 -12.01 5.23
C ARG A 540 -36.90 -10.82 4.75
N GLN A 541 -37.96 -11.08 4.01
CA GLN A 541 -38.94 -10.05 3.62
C GLN A 541 -39.87 -9.72 4.80
N GLY A 542 -40.21 -8.45 4.96
CA GLY A 542 -41.10 -7.95 6.00
C GLY A 542 -41.75 -6.63 5.63
N ASN A 543 -42.72 -6.14 6.44
CA ASN A 543 -43.48 -4.95 6.15
C ASN A 543 -43.63 -3.94 7.29
N ASP A 544 -43.20 -4.29 8.53
CA ASP A 544 -43.45 -3.46 9.71
C ASP A 544 -42.21 -2.71 10.20
N VAL A 545 -41.02 -3.30 10.04
CA VAL A 545 -39.76 -2.70 10.45
C VAL A 545 -38.60 -3.20 9.58
N THR A 546 -37.76 -2.29 9.11
CA THR A 546 -36.46 -2.61 8.50
C THR A 546 -35.44 -2.79 9.60
N VAL A 547 -34.76 -3.94 9.61
CA VAL A 547 -33.61 -4.21 10.49
C VAL A 547 -32.37 -4.41 9.63
N VAL A 548 -31.38 -3.50 9.76
CA VAL A 548 -30.06 -3.67 9.14
C VAL A 548 -29.11 -4.24 10.19
N ALA A 549 -28.57 -5.42 9.94
CA ALA A 549 -27.69 -6.13 10.87
C ALA A 549 -26.37 -6.51 10.18
N ILE A 550 -25.24 -6.38 10.87
CA ILE A 550 -23.90 -6.60 10.30
C ILE A 550 -23.28 -7.87 10.90
N ALA A 551 -22.74 -8.76 10.04
CA ALA A 551 -22.05 -9.99 10.41
C ALA A 551 -22.87 -10.87 11.37
N ARG A 552 -22.32 -11.17 12.57
CA ARG A 552 -22.98 -11.97 13.61
C ARG A 552 -24.36 -11.43 14.00
N MET A 553 -24.56 -10.13 13.95
CA MET A 553 -25.84 -9.53 14.34
C MET A 553 -27.00 -9.97 13.45
N VAL A 554 -26.74 -10.38 12.20
CA VAL A 554 -27.74 -11.03 11.34
C VAL A 554 -28.33 -12.27 12.01
N HIS A 555 -27.48 -13.10 12.62
CA HIS A 555 -27.90 -14.33 13.33
C HIS A 555 -28.71 -14.01 14.58
N HIS A 556 -28.31 -12.98 15.36
CA HIS A 556 -29.09 -12.54 16.53
C HIS A 556 -30.50 -12.07 16.17
N VAL A 557 -30.68 -11.42 15.04
CA VAL A 557 -32.02 -11.07 14.53
C VAL A 557 -32.78 -12.32 14.11
N LEU A 558 -32.13 -13.28 13.42
CA LEU A 558 -32.75 -14.53 12.99
C LEU A 558 -33.21 -15.41 14.16
N GLU A 559 -32.51 -15.36 15.30
CA GLU A 559 -32.92 -16.09 16.51
C GLU A 559 -34.28 -15.65 17.09
N VAL A 560 -34.68 -14.39 16.88
CA VAL A 560 -35.90 -13.81 17.44
C VAL A 560 -36.96 -13.49 16.38
N ILE A 561 -36.64 -13.59 15.10
CA ILE A 561 -37.52 -13.14 14.02
C ILE A 561 -38.81 -13.95 13.91
N ASP A 562 -38.78 -15.27 14.19
CA ASP A 562 -39.94 -16.13 14.13
C ASP A 562 -40.86 -15.94 15.38
N GLU A 563 -40.30 -15.69 16.57
CA GLU A 563 -41.05 -15.29 17.77
C GLU A 563 -41.81 -13.98 17.52
N LEU A 564 -41.13 -12.96 16.95
CA LEU A 564 -41.77 -11.68 16.65
C LEU A 564 -42.84 -11.81 15.55
N ALA A 565 -42.66 -12.73 14.63
CA ALA A 565 -43.68 -13.01 13.59
C ALA A 565 -44.95 -13.67 14.22
N GLU A 566 -44.81 -14.52 15.23
CA GLU A 566 -45.96 -15.06 16.01
C GLU A 566 -46.70 -13.96 16.77
N GLU A 567 -46.02 -12.89 17.17
CA GLU A 567 -46.62 -11.69 17.76
C GLU A 567 -47.27 -10.76 16.71
N GLY A 568 -47.16 -11.08 15.42
CA GLY A 568 -47.71 -10.30 14.29
C GLY A 568 -46.77 -9.19 13.79
N ILE A 569 -45.48 -9.21 14.13
CA ILE A 569 -44.46 -8.25 13.71
C ILE A 569 -43.64 -8.83 12.56
N SER A 570 -43.68 -8.18 11.40
CA SER A 570 -43.02 -8.62 10.16
C SER A 570 -41.75 -7.81 9.89
N ILE A 571 -40.58 -8.41 10.17
CA ILE A 571 -39.26 -7.78 10.00
C ILE A 571 -38.76 -7.98 8.57
N GLU A 572 -38.33 -6.89 7.91
CA GLU A 572 -37.45 -6.95 6.75
C GLU A 572 -36.01 -6.89 7.21
N LEU A 573 -35.31 -8.04 7.16
CA LEU A 573 -33.92 -8.15 7.59
C LEU A 573 -32.97 -7.96 6.41
N ILE A 574 -32.06 -6.98 6.53
CA ILE A 574 -31.04 -6.66 5.54
C ILE A 574 -29.66 -6.95 6.10
N ASP A 575 -28.87 -7.75 5.38
CA ASP A 575 -27.44 -7.90 5.55
C ASP A 575 -26.72 -7.03 4.49
N PRO A 576 -25.95 -6.01 4.87
CA PRO A 576 -25.25 -5.17 3.91
C PRO A 576 -24.11 -5.90 3.19
N ARG A 577 -23.58 -7.03 3.72
CA ARG A 577 -22.46 -7.82 3.15
C ARG A 577 -21.16 -7.03 3.02
N THR A 578 -21.26 -5.80 2.55
CA THR A 578 -20.16 -4.83 2.42
C THR A 578 -20.52 -3.52 3.12
N VAL A 579 -19.57 -2.98 3.85
CA VAL A 579 -19.75 -1.68 4.52
C VAL A 579 -19.09 -0.53 3.74
N LEU A 580 -18.22 -0.89 2.76
CA LEU A 580 -17.70 0.04 1.77
C LEU A 580 -17.45 -0.73 0.43
N PRO A 581 -18.20 -0.45 -0.64
CA PRO A 581 -19.37 0.44 -0.69
C PRO A 581 -20.57 -0.12 0.10
N LEU A 582 -21.38 0.77 0.65
CA LEU A 582 -22.65 0.44 1.30
C LEU A 582 -23.79 0.51 0.28
N ASP A 583 -24.68 -0.48 0.26
CA ASP A 583 -25.91 -0.48 -0.55
C ASP A 583 -26.98 0.39 0.10
N THR A 584 -26.90 1.69 -0.12
CA THR A 584 -27.84 2.66 0.43
C THR A 584 -29.22 2.56 -0.23
N GLU A 585 -29.27 2.21 -1.52
CA GLU A 585 -30.53 2.07 -2.26
C GLU A 585 -31.43 0.99 -1.68
N THR A 586 -30.87 -0.21 -1.41
CA THR A 586 -31.64 -1.31 -0.79
C THR A 586 -32.16 -0.91 0.59
N ILE A 587 -31.35 -0.22 1.39
CA ILE A 587 -31.74 0.22 2.74
C ILE A 587 -32.87 1.25 2.67
N ILE A 588 -32.75 2.29 1.84
CA ILE A 588 -33.77 3.33 1.70
C ILE A 588 -35.09 2.78 1.14
N ASN A 589 -35.03 1.93 0.13
CA ASN A 589 -36.24 1.28 -0.43
C ASN A 589 -36.96 0.42 0.64
N SER A 590 -36.23 -0.22 1.54
CA SER A 590 -36.82 -0.96 2.65
C SER A 590 -37.45 -0.02 3.69
N VAL A 591 -36.78 1.09 4.03
CA VAL A 591 -37.32 2.11 4.94
C VAL A 591 -38.59 2.71 4.36
N ALA A 592 -38.64 3.07 3.07
CA ALA A 592 -39.83 3.57 2.40
C ALA A 592 -41.02 2.60 2.45
N LYS A 593 -40.74 1.29 2.51
CA LYS A 593 -41.77 0.25 2.62
C LYS A 593 -42.28 0.08 4.05
N THR A 594 -41.42 0.17 5.06
CA THR A 594 -41.72 -0.21 6.45
C THR A 594 -41.96 0.97 7.38
N GLY A 595 -41.49 2.16 7.04
CA GLY A 595 -41.57 3.37 7.86
C GLY A 595 -40.67 3.37 9.10
N ARG A 596 -39.96 2.28 9.39
CA ARG A 596 -39.20 2.09 10.65
C ARG A 596 -37.84 1.48 10.42
N LEU A 597 -36.81 1.99 11.10
CA LEU A 597 -35.44 1.51 10.97
C LEU A 597 -34.80 1.19 12.33
N LEU A 598 -34.37 -0.07 12.47
CA LEU A 598 -33.48 -0.55 13.52
C LEU A 598 -32.13 -0.94 12.91
N ILE A 599 -31.02 -0.52 13.52
CA ILE A 599 -29.66 -0.90 13.11
C ILE A 599 -29.02 -1.67 14.26
N VAL A 600 -28.46 -2.85 13.95
CA VAL A 600 -27.80 -3.73 14.93
C VAL A 600 -26.36 -3.97 14.49
N ASP A 601 -25.43 -3.46 15.26
CA ASP A 601 -24.00 -3.45 14.94
C ASP A 601 -23.18 -3.75 16.21
N GLU A 602 -22.32 -4.75 16.19
CA GLU A 602 -21.47 -5.11 17.34
C GLU A 602 -20.41 -4.04 17.67
N THR A 603 -20.10 -3.15 16.72
CA THR A 603 -19.13 -2.08 16.96
C THR A 603 -19.65 -1.01 17.93
N PHE A 604 -18.75 -0.15 18.37
CA PHE A 604 -19.11 0.98 19.23
C PHE A 604 -19.93 2.03 18.47
N ALA A 605 -20.89 2.67 19.14
CA ALA A 605 -21.77 3.67 18.50
C ALA A 605 -21.04 4.89 17.89
N PRO A 606 -19.97 5.45 18.50
CA PRO A 606 -19.24 6.56 17.89
C PRO A 606 -18.55 6.16 16.58
N ALA A 607 -18.78 6.93 15.51
CA ALA A 607 -18.19 6.73 14.17
C ALA A 607 -18.41 5.31 13.58
N SER A 608 -19.50 4.63 13.95
CA SER A 608 -19.86 3.31 13.45
C SER A 608 -20.48 3.34 12.06
N ILE A 609 -20.52 2.18 11.39
CA ILE A 609 -21.32 2.00 10.17
C ILE A 609 -22.81 2.21 10.47
N GLY A 610 -23.29 1.80 11.65
CA GLY A 610 -24.64 2.08 12.10
C GLY A 610 -24.96 3.58 12.20
N ALA A 611 -23.98 4.43 12.53
CA ALA A 611 -24.14 5.88 12.50
C ALA A 611 -24.25 6.40 11.07
N GLN A 612 -23.46 5.85 10.13
CA GLN A 612 -23.54 6.21 8.72
C GLN A 612 -24.88 5.79 8.09
N ILE A 613 -25.35 4.58 8.37
CA ILE A 613 -26.66 4.12 7.89
C ILE A 613 -27.78 5.04 8.41
N ALA A 614 -27.72 5.42 9.69
CA ALA A 614 -28.71 6.34 10.27
C ALA A 614 -28.68 7.73 9.62
N ALA A 615 -27.48 8.24 9.29
CA ALA A 615 -27.32 9.50 8.58
C ALA A 615 -27.93 9.44 7.18
N VAL A 616 -27.61 8.40 6.40
CA VAL A 616 -28.19 8.19 5.06
C VAL A 616 -29.71 8.10 5.12
N ALA A 617 -30.27 7.34 6.06
CA ALA A 617 -31.73 7.22 6.22
C ALA A 617 -32.39 8.55 6.64
N ALA A 618 -31.68 9.38 7.41
CA ALA A 618 -32.17 10.70 7.79
C ALA A 618 -32.08 11.74 6.64
N ASP A 619 -31.09 11.61 5.75
CA ASP A 619 -30.92 12.53 4.62
C ASP A 619 -31.80 12.13 3.42
N ASP A 620 -31.75 10.86 3.01
CA ASP A 620 -32.36 10.39 1.77
C ASP A 620 -33.75 9.73 1.98
N GLY A 621 -34.05 9.26 3.21
CA GLY A 621 -35.28 8.55 3.57
C GLY A 621 -36.14 9.26 4.63
N PHE A 622 -35.89 10.54 4.93
CA PHE A 622 -36.55 11.25 6.03
C PHE A 622 -38.07 11.27 5.91
N ASP A 623 -38.59 11.50 4.72
CA ASP A 623 -40.05 11.59 4.47
C ASP A 623 -40.76 10.23 4.58
N ASP A 624 -40.02 9.14 4.59
CA ASP A 624 -40.52 7.77 4.69
C ASP A 624 -40.46 7.21 6.14
N LEU A 625 -39.88 7.95 7.10
CA LEU A 625 -39.75 7.53 8.48
C LEU A 625 -41.00 7.90 9.30
N ASP A 626 -41.66 6.89 9.85
CA ASP A 626 -42.83 7.03 10.75
C ASP A 626 -42.42 7.06 12.23
N ALA A 627 -41.18 6.67 12.55
CA ALA A 627 -40.65 6.57 13.91
C ALA A 627 -39.16 6.99 13.99
N PRO A 628 -38.63 7.33 15.18
CA PRO A 628 -37.20 7.60 15.35
C PRO A 628 -36.34 6.40 14.97
N ILE A 629 -35.18 6.66 14.31
CA ILE A 629 -34.21 5.61 13.99
C ILE A 629 -33.62 5.05 15.30
N LYS A 630 -33.73 3.74 15.53
CA LYS A 630 -33.10 3.05 16.66
C LYS A 630 -31.77 2.41 16.23
N ARG A 631 -30.78 2.47 17.10
CA ARG A 631 -29.47 1.83 16.90
C ARG A 631 -29.08 1.07 18.16
N ILE A 632 -28.70 -0.20 18.00
CA ILE A 632 -28.13 -1.06 19.04
C ILE A 632 -26.68 -1.31 18.69
N HIS A 633 -25.79 -0.99 19.61
CA HIS A 633 -24.35 -1.16 19.48
C HIS A 633 -23.77 -1.89 20.69
N GLY A 634 -22.56 -2.41 20.53
CA GLY A 634 -21.73 -2.86 21.64
C GLY A 634 -21.50 -1.74 22.66
N ALA A 635 -21.39 -2.09 23.93
CA ALA A 635 -21.04 -1.14 24.99
C ALA A 635 -19.71 -0.46 24.69
N PHE A 636 -19.61 0.84 24.93
CA PHE A 636 -18.37 1.61 24.68
C PHE A 636 -17.29 1.29 25.73
N THR A 637 -16.75 0.09 25.64
CA THR A 637 -15.72 -0.45 26.54
C THR A 637 -14.86 -1.49 25.82
N PRO A 638 -13.57 -1.66 26.16
CA PRO A 638 -12.79 -2.78 25.69
C PRO A 638 -13.46 -4.12 26.04
N ILE A 639 -13.28 -5.13 25.18
CA ILE A 639 -13.93 -6.44 25.37
C ILE A 639 -13.30 -7.18 26.56
N PRO A 640 -14.09 -7.59 27.56
CA PRO A 640 -13.58 -8.26 28.76
C PRO A 640 -13.35 -9.76 28.54
N TYR A 641 -12.54 -10.37 29.43
CA TYR A 641 -12.21 -11.81 29.41
C TYR A 641 -13.33 -12.72 29.88
N SER A 642 -14.04 -12.35 30.96
CA SER A 642 -15.07 -13.20 31.53
C SER A 642 -16.20 -13.45 30.54
N PRO A 643 -16.63 -14.71 30.30
CA PRO A 643 -17.75 -15.00 29.37
C PRO A 643 -19.02 -14.22 29.72
N THR A 644 -19.33 -14.07 31.01
CA THR A 644 -20.50 -13.31 31.45
C THR A 644 -20.38 -11.81 31.13
N LEU A 645 -19.18 -11.23 31.25
CA LEU A 645 -18.95 -9.84 30.94
C LEU A 645 -18.84 -9.64 29.41
N GLU A 646 -18.24 -10.59 28.70
CA GLU A 646 -18.13 -10.56 27.23
C GLU A 646 -19.53 -10.51 26.59
N GLN A 647 -20.44 -11.37 27.01
CA GLN A 647 -21.82 -11.37 26.53
C GLN A 647 -22.61 -10.11 26.94
N ALA A 648 -22.32 -9.52 28.09
CA ALA A 648 -22.99 -8.30 28.55
C ALA A 648 -22.64 -7.03 27.78
N VAL A 649 -21.52 -7.01 27.02
CA VAL A 649 -21.06 -5.82 26.30
C VAL A 649 -21.41 -5.80 24.79
N VAL A 650 -22.04 -6.88 24.31
CA VAL A 650 -22.48 -6.95 22.89
C VAL A 650 -24.00 -7.06 22.82
N PRO A 651 -24.63 -6.61 21.71
CA PRO A 651 -26.07 -6.75 21.54
C PRO A 651 -26.50 -8.21 21.60
N GLN A 652 -27.55 -8.49 22.40
CA GLN A 652 -28.12 -9.84 22.57
C GLN A 652 -29.46 -9.94 21.82
N PRO A 653 -29.90 -11.15 21.41
CA PRO A 653 -31.18 -11.36 20.72
C PRO A 653 -32.39 -10.75 21.46
N GLU A 654 -32.43 -10.87 22.79
CA GLU A 654 -33.51 -10.32 23.62
C GLU A 654 -33.53 -8.78 23.57
N THR A 655 -32.37 -8.14 23.50
CA THR A 655 -32.27 -6.67 23.32
C THR A 655 -32.78 -6.23 21.96
N VAL A 656 -32.50 -7.03 20.93
CA VAL A 656 -33.02 -6.79 19.57
C VAL A 656 -34.52 -6.92 19.54
N ALA A 657 -35.09 -7.99 20.11
CA ALA A 657 -36.53 -8.22 20.17
C ALA A 657 -37.25 -7.10 20.93
N ALA A 658 -36.73 -6.67 22.08
CA ALA A 658 -37.29 -5.55 22.85
C ALA A 658 -37.29 -4.25 22.03
N ALA A 659 -36.19 -3.94 21.33
CA ALA A 659 -36.12 -2.73 20.50
C ALA A 659 -37.07 -2.75 19.31
N VAL A 660 -37.28 -3.91 18.68
CA VAL A 660 -38.27 -4.09 17.61
C VAL A 660 -39.69 -3.83 18.13
N ARG A 661 -40.05 -4.45 19.27
CA ARG A 661 -41.39 -4.25 19.89
C ARG A 661 -41.65 -2.79 20.23
N ASP A 662 -40.66 -2.12 20.82
CA ASP A 662 -40.75 -0.69 21.15
C ASP A 662 -40.96 0.16 19.88
N LEU A 663 -40.19 -0.12 18.81
CA LEU A 663 -40.23 0.65 17.60
C LEU A 663 -41.54 0.46 16.82
N VAL A 664 -42.14 -0.72 16.86
CA VAL A 664 -43.45 -1.00 16.23
C VAL A 664 -44.59 -0.41 17.06
N ALA A 665 -44.43 -0.21 18.38
CA ALA A 665 -45.41 0.42 19.23
C ALA A 665 -45.44 1.96 19.14
N GLU A 666 -44.40 2.59 18.63
CA GLU A 666 -44.35 4.03 18.33
C GLU A 666 -45.19 4.38 17.05
#